data_1e425b244fd3883a581195344dd3c77c
#
_entry.id   1e425b244fd3883a581195344dd3c77c
#
_cell.length_a   1.000
_cell.length_b   1.000
_cell.length_c   1.000
_cell.angle_alpha   90.00
_cell.angle_beta   90.00
_cell.angle_gamma   90.00
#
_symmetry.space_group_name_H-M   'P 1'
#
loop_
_entity.id
_entity.type
_entity.pdbx_description
1 polymer ?
#
loop_
_entity_poly.entity_id
_entity_poly.type
_entity_poly.pdbx_seq_one_letter_code
_entity_poly.pdbx_strand_id
1 'polypeptide(L)'
;MPPFICFQFAVPAGSTITAVMEMHRMSLSLVIAEKPSVAGDIARALGGFTRDGDFWVRDDMVIGSAVGHLLEITAPEEFDVKRGRWTFKNLPVLPPYFDLKPIKKSEEKLKALSKKIRSRAVTEVINACDAGREGELIFRYIMQSCGSKKPVKRLWLQSMTKNAIQEGFRHLRTDDEMKPLEAAARCRSEADWLVGINGTRAMTAFNSKEGGFFLTTVGRVQTPTLAIVVKREEEINAFVPKSYWEVSAVFGVSAGEYEGIWIDPNFRKDKDDPDRKAERLWTEDEARRIAAACRNGMGKIEETSKRSRQLSPLLFDLTSLQREANSRFGYSAKTTLSIAQALYEKHKVLTYPRTDARALPEDYMPTVRDTLNALGGLTDYSAFSSKILTQNWVRPDKRIFDNTKISDHFAIIPTGQLPKTLNEVEQKIFDLVVRRFLAVFYPAAEYDVTVRITTVGAHQFKTEGKVLAEPGWLEVAGKGRSQREALTPVKPGEPAAVKDVVVSAMQTKAPARYTEATLLSAMETAGKKLEDDELRGAMADKGLGTPATRASIIEGLIEQKYMRREERELHPMAKAFQLITLLKGLKIAELSEPRLTAEWEQKLRLIEEGKFQSDEFMREIRRLTENVVDMAKQYEGNSVPLENPRRIEAPCPQCGGEIVENYRCFACTTPGCEFSIAKHPSGRMLEQAEVEELLNTGHVGPLSGFISKRGFPFEAELILKKDETDGLWKMQFDFGEEEKAEVTDEEIESAPVVGVCPCCGARVLEMPAAYQCEKNIRGEKKCTFRISKTILSRDITSEEVTELLANKRTQLLSGFISKKSKRAFKAFLIVKSNGSIAFEFQPSKKDAEAAESGEENSEAKPRKTTRRTTKKKTAAE
;
A
#
# COMPACT_ATOMS: atom_id res chain seq x y z
N MET A 1 7.39 -95.25 1.44
CA MET A 1 5.98 -95.68 1.52
C MET A 1 5.72 -96.01 2.93
N PRO A 2 4.82 -95.34 3.60
CA PRO A 2 3.49 -95.74 3.89
C PRO A 2 2.47 -94.54 3.84
N PRO A 3 1.18 -94.76 4.20
CA PRO A 3 0.11 -94.39 3.35
C PRO A 3 -0.70 -93.12 3.83
N PHE A 4 -1.42 -92.58 2.89
CA PHE A 4 -2.45 -91.47 3.06
C PHE A 4 -3.54 -91.91 4.07
N ILE A 5 -3.87 -90.95 4.98
CA ILE A 5 -5.13 -91.03 5.73
C ILE A 5 -5.88 -89.71 5.35
N CYS A 6 -7.01 -89.93 4.74
CA CYS A 6 -7.99 -88.90 4.37
C CYS A 6 -8.88 -88.63 5.61
N PHE A 7 -8.92 -87.39 6.11
CA PHE A 7 -9.97 -87.00 7.06
C PHE A 7 -10.90 -85.95 6.29
N GLN A 8 -12.10 -86.41 6.07
CA GLN A 8 -13.23 -85.58 5.71
C GLN A 8 -13.73 -84.87 6.97
N PHE A 9 -13.69 -83.53 6.95
CA PHE A 9 -14.45 -82.65 7.86
C PHE A 9 -15.63 -82.05 7.10
N ALA A 10 -16.82 -82.33 7.58
CA ALA A 10 -18.09 -81.77 7.15
C ALA A 10 -18.15 -80.33 7.61
N VAL A 11 -18.46 -79.41 6.68
CA VAL A 11 -18.72 -77.95 6.92
C VAL A 11 -20.24 -77.82 7.15
N PRO A 12 -20.73 -77.19 8.27
CA PRO A 12 -22.12 -76.82 8.39
C PRO A 12 -22.39 -75.60 7.51
N ALA A 13 -23.41 -75.69 6.63
CA ALA A 13 -23.90 -74.61 5.90
C ALA A 13 -24.65 -73.60 6.80
N GLY A 14 -24.28 -72.35 6.72
CA GLY A 14 -25.09 -71.25 7.25
C GLY A 14 -24.39 -70.35 8.24
N SER A 15 -23.50 -69.41 7.80
CA SER A 15 -23.19 -68.13 8.41
C SER A 15 -21.76 -67.66 8.05
N THR A 16 -21.51 -67.18 6.86
CA THR A 16 -20.26 -66.47 6.55
C THR A 16 -20.30 -65.69 5.23
N ILE A 17 -21.47 -65.17 4.83
CA ILE A 17 -21.49 -64.27 3.65
C ILE A 17 -21.61 -62.77 4.10
N THR A 18 -22.00 -62.50 5.36
CA THR A 18 -22.17 -61.11 5.87
C THR A 18 -20.89 -60.48 6.42
N ALA A 19 -19.82 -61.25 6.71
CA ALA A 19 -18.60 -60.73 7.32
C ALA A 19 -17.50 -60.32 6.33
N VAL A 20 -17.62 -60.63 5.04
CA VAL A 20 -16.62 -60.25 3.98
C VAL A 20 -17.02 -59.01 3.23
N MET A 21 -18.26 -58.49 3.36
CA MET A 21 -18.69 -57.24 2.74
C MET A 21 -18.44 -55.97 3.59
N GLU A 22 -17.92 -56.08 4.83
CA GLU A 22 -17.59 -54.91 5.68
C GLU A 22 -16.14 -54.42 5.61
N MET A 23 -15.25 -55.04 4.84
CA MET A 23 -13.79 -54.73 4.83
C MET A 23 -13.30 -53.95 3.60
N HIS A 24 -14.17 -53.34 2.80
CA HIS A 24 -13.77 -52.35 1.84
C HIS A 24 -14.46 -51.03 2.13
N ARG A 25 -14.34 -50.49 3.34
CA ARG A 25 -14.46 -49.05 3.52
C ARG A 25 -13.24 -48.44 2.85
N MET A 26 -13.41 -48.00 1.62
CA MET A 26 -12.39 -47.25 0.88
C MET A 26 -11.91 -46.09 1.76
N SER A 27 -10.62 -46.12 2.09
CA SER A 27 -9.97 -45.04 2.82
C SER A 27 -9.97 -43.77 1.92
N LEU A 28 -10.63 -42.71 2.37
CA LEU A 28 -10.77 -41.46 1.60
C LEU A 28 -9.74 -40.46 2.08
N SER A 29 -8.92 -39.96 1.15
CA SER A 29 -8.00 -38.84 1.40
C SER A 29 -8.70 -37.50 1.17
N LEU A 30 -8.57 -36.54 2.10
CA LEU A 30 -9.07 -35.18 1.95
C LEU A 30 -7.92 -34.22 1.63
N VAL A 31 -7.93 -33.64 0.44
CA VAL A 31 -6.98 -32.60 0.04
C VAL A 31 -7.57 -31.23 0.34
N ILE A 32 -6.81 -30.37 1.00
CA ILE A 32 -7.22 -28.98 1.31
C ILE A 32 -6.25 -28.04 0.62
N ALA A 33 -6.72 -27.38 -0.44
CA ALA A 33 -6.01 -26.31 -1.12
C ALA A 33 -6.30 -24.94 -0.48
N GLU A 34 -5.44 -23.97 -0.68
CA GLU A 34 -5.67 -22.60 -0.18
C GLU A 34 -6.79 -21.87 -0.92
N LYS A 35 -6.90 -22.10 -2.25
CA LYS A 35 -7.80 -21.38 -3.15
C LYS A 35 -8.66 -22.35 -3.96
N PRO A 36 -9.91 -21.99 -4.31
CA PRO A 36 -10.78 -22.82 -5.15
C PRO A 36 -10.20 -23.10 -6.55
N SER A 37 -9.42 -22.16 -7.10
CA SER A 37 -8.73 -22.36 -8.39
C SER A 37 -7.71 -23.49 -8.32
N VAL A 38 -6.87 -23.49 -7.27
CA VAL A 38 -5.86 -24.53 -7.04
C VAL A 38 -6.50 -25.90 -6.85
N ALA A 39 -7.61 -25.98 -6.07
CA ALA A 39 -8.37 -27.22 -5.92
C ALA A 39 -8.87 -27.75 -7.27
N GLY A 40 -9.35 -26.87 -8.16
CA GLY A 40 -9.77 -27.22 -9.51
C GLY A 40 -8.62 -27.65 -10.41
N ASP A 41 -7.44 -27.03 -10.28
CA ASP A 41 -6.25 -27.40 -11.04
C ASP A 41 -5.74 -28.78 -10.64
N ILE A 42 -5.70 -29.07 -9.36
CA ILE A 42 -5.36 -30.40 -8.81
C ILE A 42 -6.35 -31.45 -9.34
N ALA A 43 -7.66 -31.17 -9.26
CA ALA A 43 -8.68 -32.10 -9.74
C ALA A 43 -8.54 -32.42 -11.24
N ARG A 44 -8.24 -31.42 -12.06
CA ARG A 44 -8.00 -31.58 -13.51
C ARG A 44 -6.70 -32.37 -13.79
N ALA A 45 -5.64 -32.08 -13.04
CA ALA A 45 -4.35 -32.73 -13.24
C ALA A 45 -4.39 -34.24 -12.92
N LEU A 46 -5.11 -34.59 -11.85
CA LEU A 46 -5.27 -35.98 -11.41
C LEU A 46 -6.36 -36.72 -12.20
N GLY A 47 -7.39 -36.04 -12.67
CA GLY A 47 -8.52 -36.60 -13.45
C GLY A 47 -9.52 -37.43 -12.62
N GLY A 48 -10.67 -37.69 -13.21
CA GLY A 48 -11.69 -38.58 -12.61
C GLY A 48 -12.57 -37.97 -11.54
N PHE A 49 -12.48 -36.65 -11.29
CA PHE A 49 -13.28 -35.97 -10.27
C PHE A 49 -14.59 -35.40 -10.83
N THR A 50 -15.64 -35.50 -10.04
CA THR A 50 -16.91 -34.81 -10.23
C THR A 50 -17.09 -33.71 -9.20
N ARG A 51 -17.85 -32.66 -9.53
CA ARG A 51 -18.08 -31.55 -8.62
C ARG A 51 -19.31 -31.80 -7.75
N ASP A 52 -19.13 -31.73 -6.43
CA ASP A 52 -20.20 -31.81 -5.42
C ASP A 52 -20.13 -30.55 -4.54
N GLY A 53 -20.94 -29.55 -4.88
CA GLY A 53 -20.94 -28.26 -4.23
C GLY A 53 -19.55 -27.59 -4.28
N ASP A 54 -18.96 -27.39 -3.10
CA ASP A 54 -17.65 -26.77 -2.92
C ASP A 54 -16.47 -27.75 -3.08
N PHE A 55 -16.74 -29.02 -3.30
CA PHE A 55 -15.76 -30.08 -3.34
C PHE A 55 -15.66 -30.74 -4.72
N TRP A 56 -14.48 -31.29 -5.02
CA TRP A 56 -14.25 -32.22 -6.11
C TRP A 56 -14.16 -33.61 -5.50
N VAL A 57 -14.95 -34.57 -6.00
CA VAL A 57 -15.09 -35.89 -5.39
C VAL A 57 -14.72 -36.99 -6.38
N ARG A 58 -13.94 -37.94 -5.91
CA ARG A 58 -13.61 -39.19 -6.57
C ARG A 58 -13.67 -40.31 -5.49
N ASP A 59 -13.72 -41.54 -5.88
CA ASP A 59 -13.93 -42.68 -4.95
C ASP A 59 -12.89 -42.79 -3.83
N ASP A 60 -11.65 -42.39 -4.10
CA ASP A 60 -10.52 -42.45 -3.17
C ASP A 60 -10.13 -41.09 -2.55
N MET A 61 -10.66 -39.98 -3.11
CA MET A 61 -10.16 -38.64 -2.76
C MET A 61 -11.25 -37.59 -2.85
N VAL A 62 -11.24 -36.67 -1.88
CA VAL A 62 -12.02 -35.42 -1.93
C VAL A 62 -11.09 -34.24 -1.91
N ILE A 63 -11.26 -33.27 -2.80
CA ILE A 63 -10.49 -32.03 -2.83
C ILE A 63 -11.39 -30.87 -2.48
N GLY A 64 -11.03 -30.16 -1.42
CA GLY A 64 -11.68 -28.92 -0.99
C GLY A 64 -10.68 -27.76 -0.99
N SER A 65 -11.17 -26.57 -0.69
CA SER A 65 -10.29 -25.41 -0.55
C SER A 65 -10.71 -24.53 0.62
N ALA A 66 -9.77 -23.82 1.19
CA ALA A 66 -10.02 -22.58 1.91
C ALA A 66 -10.36 -21.44 0.90
N VAL A 67 -10.36 -20.21 1.37
CA VAL A 67 -10.42 -18.96 0.59
C VAL A 67 -9.44 -17.94 1.20
N GLY A 68 -8.21 -18.39 1.49
CA GLY A 68 -7.26 -17.75 2.37
C GLY A 68 -7.57 -18.06 3.84
N HIS A 69 -7.23 -17.16 4.76
CA HIS A 69 -7.52 -17.37 6.18
C HIS A 69 -9.02 -17.52 6.47
N LEU A 70 -9.38 -18.62 7.16
CA LEU A 70 -10.73 -18.86 7.66
C LEU A 70 -10.87 -18.53 9.15
N LEU A 71 -9.74 -18.44 9.85
CA LEU A 71 -9.66 -18.18 11.28
C LEU A 71 -8.67 -17.05 11.55
N GLU A 72 -8.88 -16.35 12.65
CA GLU A 72 -7.99 -15.31 13.18
C GLU A 72 -7.82 -15.50 14.67
N ILE A 73 -6.71 -14.98 15.23
CA ILE A 73 -6.49 -14.99 16.67
C ILE A 73 -7.54 -14.11 17.33
N THR A 74 -8.16 -14.59 18.39
CA THR A 74 -9.22 -13.92 19.13
C THR A 74 -8.71 -12.63 19.77
N ALA A 75 -9.47 -11.55 19.66
CA ALA A 75 -9.10 -10.29 20.29
C ALA A 75 -9.29 -10.35 21.82
N PRO A 76 -8.47 -9.63 22.63
CA PRO A 76 -8.56 -9.69 24.10
C PRO A 76 -9.91 -9.31 24.67
N GLU A 77 -10.69 -8.47 23.98
CA GLU A 77 -12.01 -8.05 24.42
C GLU A 77 -13.05 -9.20 24.45
N GLU A 78 -12.73 -10.29 23.80
CA GLU A 78 -13.61 -11.46 23.74
C GLU A 78 -13.31 -12.45 24.88
N PHE A 79 -12.14 -12.29 25.58
CA PHE A 79 -11.75 -13.20 26.66
C PHE A 79 -12.23 -12.77 28.05
N ASP A 80 -12.05 -11.54 28.45
CA ASP A 80 -12.48 -11.05 29.78
C ASP A 80 -12.19 -9.53 29.98
N VAL A 81 -11.61 -8.85 29.00
CA VAL A 81 -11.28 -7.45 29.12
C VAL A 81 -12.52 -6.64 28.81
N LYS A 82 -13.17 -6.10 29.86
CA LYS A 82 -14.35 -5.23 29.72
C LYS A 82 -14.11 -4.20 28.60
N ARG A 83 -15.05 -4.13 27.65
CA ARG A 83 -15.10 -3.07 26.65
C ARG A 83 -15.03 -1.70 27.34
N GLY A 84 -13.89 -1.06 27.33
CA GLY A 84 -13.64 0.19 27.98
C GLY A 84 -12.46 0.92 27.36
N ARG A 85 -12.11 2.07 27.91
CA ARG A 85 -10.90 2.81 27.52
C ARG A 85 -9.69 1.89 27.69
N TRP A 86 -8.83 1.83 26.67
CA TRP A 86 -7.53 1.17 26.79
C TRP A 86 -6.70 1.91 27.81
N THR A 87 -6.42 1.27 28.93
CA THR A 87 -5.66 1.83 30.03
C THR A 87 -4.50 0.93 30.37
N PHE A 88 -3.45 1.48 30.97
CA PHE A 88 -2.28 0.73 31.41
C PHE A 88 -2.61 -0.35 32.46
N LYS A 89 -3.74 -0.25 33.15
CA LYS A 89 -4.16 -1.26 34.15
C LYS A 89 -4.31 -2.65 33.55
N ASN A 90 -4.68 -2.74 32.27
CA ASN A 90 -4.97 -3.99 31.57
C ASN A 90 -3.85 -4.36 30.58
N LEU A 91 -2.66 -3.79 30.74
CA LEU A 91 -1.51 -4.06 29.89
C LEU A 91 -0.32 -4.52 30.72
N PRO A 92 0.55 -5.39 30.18
CA PRO A 92 0.45 -6.05 28.85
C PRO A 92 -0.59 -7.17 28.79
N VAL A 93 -1.15 -7.42 27.58
CA VAL A 93 -1.99 -8.58 27.32
C VAL A 93 -1.09 -9.70 26.80
N LEU A 94 -0.82 -10.69 27.65
CA LEU A 94 0.03 -11.86 27.37
C LEU A 94 -0.76 -13.14 27.63
N PRO A 95 -1.55 -13.62 26.67
CA PRO A 95 -2.35 -14.80 26.86
C PRO A 95 -1.43 -16.04 27.02
N PRO A 96 -1.81 -17.00 27.86
CA PRO A 96 -1.05 -18.24 28.01
C PRO A 96 -1.12 -19.12 26.75
N TYR A 97 -2.17 -18.99 25.96
CA TYR A 97 -2.39 -19.64 24.67
C TYR A 97 -3.22 -18.72 23.76
N PHE A 98 -3.16 -18.94 22.45
CA PHE A 98 -3.86 -18.14 21.46
C PHE A 98 -5.08 -18.89 20.95
N ASP A 99 -6.26 -18.43 21.33
CA ASP A 99 -7.52 -18.94 20.80
C ASP A 99 -7.81 -18.40 19.40
N LEU A 100 -8.49 -19.24 18.64
CA LEU A 100 -8.87 -18.94 17.25
C LEU A 100 -10.39 -18.75 17.16
N LYS A 101 -10.82 -17.75 16.41
CA LYS A 101 -12.22 -17.54 16.04
C LYS A 101 -12.42 -17.55 14.54
N PRO A 102 -13.58 -17.99 14.04
CA PRO A 102 -13.89 -17.91 12.63
C PRO A 102 -14.01 -16.47 12.13
N ILE A 103 -13.46 -16.20 10.95
CA ILE A 103 -13.71 -14.95 10.22
C ILE A 103 -15.13 -15.00 9.67
N LYS A 104 -16.01 -14.06 10.05
CA LYS A 104 -17.44 -14.05 9.73
C LYS A 104 -17.79 -14.35 8.26
N LYS A 105 -17.01 -13.83 7.32
CA LYS A 105 -17.22 -14.04 5.88
C LYS A 105 -16.93 -15.47 5.42
N SER A 106 -16.13 -16.21 6.19
CA SER A 106 -15.60 -17.54 5.84
C SER A 106 -16.16 -18.65 6.74
N GLU A 107 -17.10 -18.33 7.61
CA GLU A 107 -17.63 -19.26 8.61
C GLU A 107 -18.35 -20.48 7.99
N GLU A 108 -19.13 -20.28 6.93
CA GLU A 108 -19.79 -21.35 6.21
C GLU A 108 -18.78 -22.29 5.55
N LYS A 109 -17.74 -21.73 4.97
CA LYS A 109 -16.65 -22.51 4.35
C LYS A 109 -15.90 -23.35 5.37
N LEU A 110 -15.59 -22.76 6.54
CA LEU A 110 -14.97 -23.47 7.64
C LEU A 110 -15.87 -24.61 8.13
N LYS A 111 -17.19 -24.39 8.29
CA LYS A 111 -18.16 -25.42 8.68
C LYS A 111 -18.19 -26.59 7.69
N ALA A 112 -18.19 -26.28 6.37
CA ALA A 112 -18.19 -27.29 5.31
C ALA A 112 -16.91 -28.16 5.35
N LEU A 113 -15.72 -27.52 5.45
CA LEU A 113 -14.45 -28.23 5.59
C LEU A 113 -14.39 -29.07 6.88
N SER A 114 -14.79 -28.48 8.02
CA SER A 114 -14.82 -29.18 9.32
C SER A 114 -15.70 -30.43 9.28
N LYS A 115 -16.86 -30.38 8.62
CA LYS A 115 -17.73 -31.54 8.43
C LYS A 115 -17.03 -32.66 7.65
N LYS A 116 -16.30 -32.32 6.57
CA LYS A 116 -15.53 -33.30 5.78
C LYS A 116 -14.35 -33.86 6.57
N ILE A 117 -13.56 -33.01 7.26
CA ILE A 117 -12.43 -33.43 8.10
C ILE A 117 -12.88 -34.40 9.18
N ARG A 118 -14.01 -34.16 9.86
CA ARG A 118 -14.54 -35.00 10.92
C ARG A 118 -15.22 -36.28 10.43
N SER A 119 -15.46 -36.41 9.13
CA SER A 119 -16.09 -37.62 8.56
C SER A 119 -15.25 -38.88 8.85
N ARG A 120 -15.89 -39.97 9.27
CA ARG A 120 -15.23 -41.24 9.48
C ARG A 120 -14.67 -41.89 8.21
N ALA A 121 -15.20 -41.53 7.05
CA ALA A 121 -14.71 -42.01 5.77
C ALA A 121 -13.34 -41.41 5.39
N VAL A 122 -13.05 -40.20 5.86
CA VAL A 122 -11.75 -39.54 5.65
C VAL A 122 -10.76 -40.14 6.65
N THR A 123 -9.71 -40.75 6.16
CA THR A 123 -8.66 -41.41 6.97
C THR A 123 -7.40 -40.57 7.11
N GLU A 124 -7.11 -39.72 6.14
CA GLU A 124 -5.97 -38.79 6.14
C GLU A 124 -6.33 -37.46 5.54
N VAL A 125 -5.54 -36.43 5.83
CA VAL A 125 -5.71 -35.07 5.28
C VAL A 125 -4.41 -34.67 4.59
N ILE A 126 -4.50 -34.17 3.35
CA ILE A 126 -3.36 -33.70 2.59
C ILE A 126 -3.42 -32.16 2.53
N ASN A 127 -2.42 -31.53 3.11
CA ASN A 127 -2.24 -30.07 3.00
C ASN A 127 -1.70 -29.72 1.62
N ALA A 128 -2.51 -29.09 0.80
CA ALA A 128 -2.18 -28.56 -0.53
C ALA A 128 -2.33 -27.03 -0.60
N CYS A 129 -2.22 -26.34 0.56
CA CYS A 129 -2.10 -24.90 0.60
C CYS A 129 -0.76 -24.44 0.00
N ASP A 130 -0.62 -23.14 -0.24
CA ASP A 130 0.58 -22.60 -0.87
C ASP A 130 1.87 -23.01 -0.13
N ALA A 131 2.97 -23.14 -0.88
CA ALA A 131 4.23 -23.72 -0.41
C ALA A 131 5.05 -22.71 0.43
N GLY A 132 4.52 -22.31 1.57
CA GLY A 132 5.15 -21.34 2.47
C GLY A 132 4.52 -21.29 3.85
N ARG A 133 5.04 -20.38 4.71
CA ARG A 133 4.55 -20.17 6.10
C ARG A 133 3.07 -19.86 6.13
N GLU A 134 2.57 -19.04 5.20
CA GLU A 134 1.17 -18.60 5.17
C GLU A 134 0.24 -19.78 4.91
N GLY A 135 0.51 -20.58 3.87
CA GLY A 135 -0.29 -21.74 3.53
C GLY A 135 -0.25 -22.81 4.63
N GLU A 136 0.91 -23.00 5.28
CA GLU A 136 1.02 -23.91 6.43
C GLU A 136 0.16 -23.42 7.60
N LEU A 137 0.21 -22.12 7.92
CA LEU A 137 -0.58 -21.52 9.00
C LEU A 137 -2.08 -21.67 8.78
N ILE A 138 -2.56 -21.36 7.56
CA ILE A 138 -3.98 -21.50 7.19
C ILE A 138 -4.45 -22.94 7.45
N PHE A 139 -3.69 -23.92 6.98
CA PHE A 139 -4.02 -25.32 7.15
C PHE A 139 -4.03 -25.73 8.63
N ARG A 140 -2.99 -25.36 9.38
CA ARG A 140 -2.85 -25.72 10.82
C ARG A 140 -3.97 -25.12 11.65
N TYR A 141 -4.36 -23.89 11.41
CA TYR A 141 -5.49 -23.25 12.09
C TYR A 141 -6.82 -23.99 11.80
N ILE A 142 -7.04 -24.46 10.57
CA ILE A 142 -8.22 -25.28 10.23
C ILE A 142 -8.20 -26.60 11.01
N MET A 143 -7.07 -27.33 11.01
CA MET A 143 -6.92 -28.59 11.72
C MET A 143 -7.12 -28.43 13.23
N GLN A 144 -6.52 -27.40 13.83
CA GLN A 144 -6.67 -27.06 15.25
C GLN A 144 -8.14 -26.77 15.60
N SER A 145 -8.82 -25.92 14.81
CA SER A 145 -10.24 -25.57 15.02
C SER A 145 -11.17 -26.78 14.89
N CYS A 146 -10.79 -27.76 14.08
CA CYS A 146 -11.52 -29.02 13.94
C CYS A 146 -11.24 -30.02 15.07
N GLY A 147 -10.18 -29.84 15.86
CA GLY A 147 -9.72 -30.83 16.85
C GLY A 147 -9.35 -32.19 16.24
N SER A 148 -8.93 -32.21 14.97
CA SER A 148 -8.65 -33.43 14.23
C SER A 148 -7.23 -33.92 14.53
N LYS A 149 -7.13 -35.25 14.82
CA LYS A 149 -5.86 -35.98 15.02
C LYS A 149 -5.55 -36.93 13.85
N LYS A 150 -6.20 -36.72 12.70
CA LYS A 150 -5.95 -37.57 11.53
C LYS A 150 -4.55 -37.36 11.01
N PRO A 151 -3.92 -38.42 10.43
CA PRO A 151 -2.65 -38.30 9.77
C PRO A 151 -2.66 -37.19 8.72
N VAL A 152 -1.58 -36.39 8.67
CA VAL A 152 -1.40 -35.29 7.74
C VAL A 152 -0.23 -35.58 6.83
N LYS A 153 -0.40 -35.27 5.56
CA LYS A 153 0.66 -35.22 4.55
C LYS A 153 0.71 -33.85 3.89
N ARG A 154 1.81 -33.50 3.28
CA ARG A 154 2.02 -32.21 2.65
C ARG A 154 2.34 -32.36 1.17
N LEU A 155 1.50 -31.78 0.31
CA LEU A 155 1.77 -31.56 -1.09
C LEU A 155 2.51 -30.23 -1.24
N TRP A 156 3.76 -30.26 -1.74
CA TRP A 156 4.60 -29.08 -1.90
C TRP A 156 4.74 -28.76 -3.40
N LEU A 157 4.11 -27.68 -3.85
CA LEU A 157 4.08 -27.28 -5.26
C LEU A 157 4.68 -25.89 -5.46
N GLN A 158 5.64 -25.77 -6.38
CA GLN A 158 6.20 -24.53 -6.88
C GLN A 158 5.85 -24.30 -8.37
N SER A 159 5.27 -25.32 -9.00
CA SER A 159 4.75 -25.28 -10.38
C SER A 159 3.34 -25.88 -10.40
N MET A 160 2.47 -25.32 -11.23
CA MET A 160 1.08 -25.76 -11.41
C MET A 160 0.83 -26.55 -12.70
N THR A 161 1.91 -27.03 -13.35
CA THR A 161 1.78 -27.90 -14.51
C THR A 161 1.18 -29.25 -14.09
N LYS A 162 0.48 -29.92 -15.01
CA LYS A 162 -0.08 -31.26 -14.77
C LYS A 162 0.96 -32.24 -14.23
N ASN A 163 2.15 -32.23 -14.84
CA ASN A 163 3.24 -33.12 -14.46
C ASN A 163 3.76 -32.82 -13.04
N ALA A 164 3.96 -31.54 -12.71
CA ALA A 164 4.41 -31.13 -11.38
C ALA A 164 3.40 -31.54 -10.29
N ILE A 165 2.09 -31.36 -10.55
CA ILE A 165 1.04 -31.79 -9.61
C ILE A 165 1.08 -33.31 -9.41
N GLN A 166 1.12 -34.09 -10.49
CA GLN A 166 1.16 -35.55 -10.42
C GLN A 166 2.41 -36.06 -9.71
N GLU A 167 3.56 -35.45 -9.96
CA GLU A 167 4.82 -35.80 -9.30
C GLU A 167 4.79 -35.41 -7.82
N GLY A 168 4.22 -34.24 -7.48
CA GLY A 168 4.04 -33.84 -6.10
C GLY A 168 3.19 -34.83 -5.29
N PHE A 169 2.15 -35.40 -5.88
CA PHE A 169 1.34 -36.44 -5.22
C PHE A 169 2.08 -37.77 -5.05
N ARG A 170 3.10 -38.07 -5.86
CA ARG A 170 3.97 -39.23 -5.66
C ARG A 170 4.96 -39.03 -4.54
N HIS A 171 5.32 -37.77 -4.24
CA HIS A 171 6.34 -37.38 -3.26
C HIS A 171 5.77 -36.46 -2.17
N LEU A 172 4.69 -36.89 -1.52
CA LEU A 172 4.12 -36.16 -0.39
C LEU A 172 5.09 -36.14 0.78
N ARG A 173 5.32 -34.98 1.37
CA ARG A 173 6.11 -34.84 2.60
C ARG A 173 5.31 -35.31 3.82
N THR A 174 6.01 -35.74 4.83
CA THR A 174 5.42 -36.14 6.10
C THR A 174 5.06 -34.93 6.97
N ASP A 175 4.19 -35.14 7.97
CA ASP A 175 3.86 -34.10 8.95
C ASP A 175 5.08 -33.65 9.77
N ASP A 176 5.96 -34.60 10.15
CA ASP A 176 7.16 -34.30 10.93
C ASP A 176 8.13 -33.38 10.20
N GLU A 177 8.29 -33.53 8.89
CA GLU A 177 9.11 -32.62 8.07
C GLU A 177 8.55 -31.19 8.06
N MET A 178 7.26 -30.99 8.32
CA MET A 178 6.60 -29.70 8.27
C MET A 178 6.50 -29.00 9.64
N LYS A 179 6.80 -29.68 10.74
CA LYS A 179 6.75 -29.11 12.10
C LYS A 179 7.60 -27.82 12.28
N PRO A 180 8.83 -27.75 11.77
CA PRO A 180 9.63 -26.52 11.88
C PRO A 180 8.99 -25.33 11.15
N LEU A 181 8.42 -25.57 9.96
CA LEU A 181 7.69 -24.55 9.21
C LEU A 181 6.41 -24.11 9.93
N GLU A 182 5.65 -25.06 10.50
CA GLU A 182 4.48 -24.76 11.34
C GLU A 182 4.87 -23.89 12.53
N ALA A 183 5.94 -24.24 13.25
CA ALA A 183 6.43 -23.48 14.40
C ALA A 183 6.80 -22.05 14.01
N ALA A 184 7.55 -21.87 12.93
CA ALA A 184 7.91 -20.54 12.44
C ALA A 184 6.68 -19.72 12.02
N ALA A 185 5.71 -20.32 11.33
CA ALA A 185 4.49 -19.67 10.91
C ALA A 185 3.62 -19.20 12.09
N ARG A 186 3.48 -20.04 13.11
CA ARG A 186 2.79 -19.69 14.37
C ARG A 186 3.51 -18.60 15.12
N CYS A 187 4.81 -18.73 15.34
CA CYS A 187 5.63 -17.72 16.00
C CYS A 187 5.47 -16.35 15.36
N ARG A 188 5.53 -16.28 14.03
CA ARG A 188 5.33 -15.02 13.31
C ARG A 188 3.96 -14.41 13.57
N SER A 189 2.89 -15.20 13.44
CA SER A 189 1.51 -14.72 13.64
C SER A 189 1.27 -14.24 15.08
N GLU A 190 1.72 -15.01 16.05
CA GLU A 190 1.55 -14.73 17.48
C GLU A 190 2.40 -13.52 17.93
N ALA A 191 3.64 -13.40 17.41
CA ALA A 191 4.52 -12.27 17.69
C ALA A 191 3.95 -10.96 17.10
N ASP A 192 3.51 -10.96 15.84
CA ASP A 192 2.88 -9.80 15.21
C ASP A 192 1.61 -9.37 15.98
N TRP A 193 0.83 -10.35 16.49
CA TRP A 193 -0.33 -10.07 17.33
C TRP A 193 0.04 -9.45 18.68
N LEU A 194 1.01 -10.03 19.41
CA LEU A 194 1.44 -9.55 20.73
C LEU A 194 1.95 -8.10 20.65
N VAL A 195 2.93 -7.85 19.79
CA VAL A 195 3.55 -6.52 19.66
C VAL A 195 2.56 -5.51 19.08
N GLY A 196 1.76 -5.91 18.09
CA GLY A 196 0.79 -5.03 17.46
C GLY A 196 -0.31 -4.56 18.41
N ILE A 197 -0.92 -5.47 19.18
CA ILE A 197 -1.99 -5.14 20.11
C ILE A 197 -1.46 -4.35 21.31
N ASN A 198 -0.41 -4.84 21.96
CA ASN A 198 0.12 -4.21 23.16
C ASN A 198 0.74 -2.85 22.85
N GLY A 199 1.56 -2.75 21.80
CA GLY A 199 2.14 -1.49 21.35
C GLY A 199 1.07 -0.45 21.00
N THR A 200 0.07 -0.84 20.20
CA THR A 200 -1.05 0.06 19.85
C THR A 200 -1.82 0.54 21.07
N ARG A 201 -2.11 -0.36 22.01
CA ARG A 201 -2.86 0.02 23.24
C ARG A 201 -2.04 0.85 24.19
N ALA A 202 -0.76 0.53 24.37
CA ALA A 202 0.14 1.31 25.22
C ALA A 202 0.31 2.74 24.69
N MET A 203 0.58 2.91 23.40
CA MET A 203 0.72 4.23 22.78
C MET A 203 -0.59 5.02 22.77
N THR A 204 -1.73 4.33 22.56
CA THR A 204 -3.05 4.97 22.66
C THR A 204 -3.37 5.40 24.09
N ALA A 205 -3.07 4.55 25.08
CA ALA A 205 -3.25 4.88 26.50
C ALA A 205 -2.37 6.08 26.91
N PHE A 206 -1.11 6.10 26.46
CA PHE A 206 -0.19 7.20 26.71
C PHE A 206 -0.73 8.52 26.14
N ASN A 207 -1.12 8.52 24.88
CA ASN A 207 -1.65 9.71 24.22
C ASN A 207 -3.04 10.16 24.72
N SER A 208 -3.71 9.32 25.50
CA SER A 208 -5.04 9.58 26.06
C SER A 208 -5.03 9.86 27.58
N LYS A 209 -3.84 10.05 28.20
CA LYS A 209 -3.70 10.32 29.65
C LYS A 209 -4.52 11.54 30.09
N GLU A 210 -4.52 12.60 29.30
CA GLU A 210 -5.23 13.86 29.60
C GLU A 210 -6.70 13.84 29.15
N GLY A 211 -7.22 12.73 28.68
CA GLY A 211 -8.58 12.58 28.20
C GLY A 211 -8.67 12.35 26.71
N GLY A 212 -9.89 12.09 26.21
CA GLY A 212 -10.10 11.72 24.81
C GLY A 212 -9.72 10.28 24.49
N PHE A 213 -9.74 9.93 23.20
CA PHE A 213 -9.27 8.66 22.66
C PHE A 213 -8.48 8.92 21.38
N PHE A 214 -7.16 8.81 21.49
CA PHE A 214 -6.24 9.09 20.38
C PHE A 214 -5.59 7.79 19.91
N LEU A 215 -6.28 7.10 18.99
CA LEU A 215 -5.78 5.84 18.41
C LEU A 215 -4.39 6.04 17.80
N THR A 216 -3.41 5.36 18.38
CA THR A 216 -2.00 5.42 17.98
C THR A 216 -1.53 4.00 17.67
N THR A 217 -1.57 3.63 16.40
CA THR A 217 -1.26 2.27 15.95
C THR A 217 0.23 2.07 15.78
N VAL A 218 0.70 0.90 16.25
CA VAL A 218 2.08 0.44 16.14
C VAL A 218 2.08 -0.95 15.52
N GLY A 219 3.07 -1.23 14.67
CA GLY A 219 3.25 -2.55 14.09
C GLY A 219 4.63 -2.71 13.47
N ARG A 220 5.17 -3.92 13.55
CA ARG A 220 6.54 -4.28 13.13
C ARG A 220 6.90 -3.85 11.68
N VAL A 221 5.95 -3.78 10.78
CA VAL A 221 6.17 -3.35 9.39
C VAL A 221 5.62 -1.95 9.13
N GLN A 222 4.47 -1.65 9.68
CA GLN A 222 3.79 -0.36 9.50
C GLN A 222 4.63 0.80 10.04
N THR A 223 5.17 0.66 11.24
CA THR A 223 5.90 1.73 11.91
C THR A 223 7.26 2.04 11.24
N PRO A 224 8.10 1.06 10.88
CA PRO A 224 9.31 1.34 10.10
C PRO A 224 9.02 1.93 8.72
N THR A 225 7.94 1.50 8.06
CA THR A 225 7.52 2.11 6.78
C THR A 225 7.19 3.59 6.95
N LEU A 226 6.48 3.94 8.02
CA LEU A 226 6.18 5.33 8.36
C LEU A 226 7.45 6.13 8.69
N ALA A 227 8.39 5.53 9.44
CA ALA A 227 9.66 6.15 9.79
C ALA A 227 10.50 6.52 8.56
N ILE A 228 10.47 5.69 7.50
CA ILE A 228 11.14 6.00 6.22
C ILE A 228 10.59 7.30 5.62
N VAL A 229 9.26 7.49 5.65
CA VAL A 229 8.62 8.69 5.08
C VAL A 229 8.89 9.92 5.95
N VAL A 230 8.80 9.78 7.28
CA VAL A 230 9.11 10.86 8.24
C VAL A 230 10.55 11.31 8.09
N LYS A 231 11.51 10.37 8.07
CA LYS A 231 12.94 10.69 7.91
C LYS A 231 13.21 11.47 6.61
N ARG A 232 12.55 11.09 5.51
CA ARG A 232 12.67 11.81 4.25
C ARG A 232 12.17 13.26 4.36
N GLU A 233 11.08 13.49 5.06
CA GLU A 233 10.58 14.85 5.27
C GLU A 233 11.51 15.66 6.19
N GLU A 234 12.07 15.02 7.23
CA GLU A 234 13.11 15.63 8.07
C GLU A 234 14.36 16.01 7.23
N GLU A 235 14.79 15.12 6.31
CA GLU A 235 15.90 15.40 5.37
C GLU A 235 15.58 16.59 4.44
N ILE A 236 14.33 16.70 3.96
CA ILE A 236 13.89 17.81 3.10
C ILE A 236 13.89 19.13 3.88
N ASN A 237 13.32 19.11 5.10
CA ASN A 237 13.20 20.30 5.95
C ASN A 237 14.56 20.79 6.47
N ALA A 238 15.51 19.89 6.68
CA ALA A 238 16.86 20.23 7.10
C ALA A 238 17.79 20.60 5.93
N PHE A 239 17.31 20.47 4.69
CA PHE A 239 18.15 20.68 3.53
C PHE A 239 18.41 22.17 3.29
N VAL A 240 19.71 22.51 3.19
CA VAL A 240 20.16 23.85 2.82
C VAL A 240 20.74 23.79 1.40
N PRO A 241 20.16 24.51 0.41
CA PRO A 241 20.68 24.54 -0.93
C PRO A 241 22.10 25.12 -0.96
N LYS A 242 23.03 24.41 -1.60
CA LYS A 242 24.41 24.87 -1.85
C LYS A 242 24.49 25.34 -3.28
N SER A 243 25.05 26.52 -3.51
CA SER A 243 25.35 27.03 -4.84
C SER A 243 26.58 26.32 -5.40
N TYR A 244 26.52 25.98 -6.69
CA TYR A 244 27.64 25.46 -7.46
C TYR A 244 27.57 25.99 -8.89
N TRP A 245 28.68 25.85 -9.62
CA TRP A 245 28.79 26.29 -11.00
C TRP A 245 29.18 25.13 -11.91
N GLU A 246 28.64 25.16 -13.11
CA GLU A 246 29.03 24.26 -14.20
C GLU A 246 29.58 25.10 -15.35
N VAL A 247 30.64 24.61 -15.98
CA VAL A 247 31.23 25.26 -17.16
C VAL A 247 30.96 24.37 -18.36
N SER A 248 30.21 24.88 -19.34
CA SER A 248 30.05 24.22 -20.62
C SER A 248 30.77 24.98 -21.72
N ALA A 249 31.23 24.26 -22.74
CA ALA A 249 31.85 24.85 -23.90
C ALA A 249 31.28 24.29 -25.20
N VAL A 250 31.06 25.15 -26.17
CA VAL A 250 30.66 24.77 -27.52
C VAL A 250 31.92 24.68 -28.39
N PHE A 251 32.13 23.55 -29.01
CA PHE A 251 33.26 23.22 -29.85
C PHE A 251 32.88 23.15 -31.31
N GLY A 252 33.57 23.88 -32.18
CA GLY A 252 33.38 23.82 -33.63
C GLY A 252 34.41 22.88 -34.27
N VAL A 253 33.93 21.99 -35.12
CA VAL A 253 34.70 21.05 -35.96
C VAL A 253 34.21 21.12 -37.39
N SER A 254 34.88 20.44 -38.33
CA SER A 254 34.50 20.51 -39.77
C SER A 254 33.06 20.02 -40.06
N ALA A 255 32.51 19.16 -39.24
CA ALA A 255 31.18 18.55 -39.41
C ALA A 255 30.06 19.32 -38.69
N GLY A 256 30.38 20.35 -37.89
CA GLY A 256 29.40 21.10 -37.11
C GLY A 256 29.91 21.50 -35.75
N GLU A 257 29.00 21.58 -34.77
CA GLU A 257 29.30 21.97 -33.39
C GLU A 257 28.83 20.88 -32.41
N TYR A 258 29.47 20.81 -31.24
CA TYR A 258 29.05 19.97 -30.12
C TYR A 258 29.35 20.66 -28.78
N GLU A 259 28.59 20.32 -27.76
CA GLU A 259 28.77 20.85 -26.40
C GLU A 259 29.52 19.84 -25.53
N GLY A 260 30.42 20.34 -24.66
CA GLY A 260 31.07 19.56 -23.63
C GLY A 260 30.98 20.26 -22.27
N ILE A 261 30.80 19.46 -21.23
CA ILE A 261 30.76 19.92 -19.83
C ILE A 261 32.15 19.70 -19.22
N TRP A 262 32.69 20.73 -18.60
CA TRP A 262 33.95 20.64 -17.89
C TRP A 262 33.91 19.60 -16.79
N ILE A 263 34.98 18.84 -16.65
CA ILE A 263 35.16 17.85 -15.56
C ILE A 263 36.56 17.99 -14.91
N ASP A 264 36.57 17.74 -13.61
CA ASP A 264 37.86 17.56 -12.89
C ASP A 264 38.40 16.16 -13.20
N PRO A 265 39.55 16.04 -13.92
CA PRO A 265 40.15 14.75 -14.27
C PRO A 265 40.66 13.97 -13.04
N ASN A 266 40.89 14.64 -11.92
CA ASN A 266 41.35 14.07 -10.66
C ASN A 266 40.22 13.73 -9.69
N PHE A 267 38.99 13.96 -10.07
CA PHE A 267 37.81 13.73 -9.21
C PHE A 267 37.77 12.27 -8.76
N ARG A 268 37.61 12.07 -7.45
CA ARG A 268 37.29 10.79 -6.85
C ARG A 268 35.95 10.91 -6.13
N LYS A 269 35.07 9.96 -6.42
CA LYS A 269 33.76 9.92 -5.80
C LYS A 269 33.88 9.78 -4.28
N ASP A 270 33.30 10.74 -3.56
CA ASP A 270 33.17 10.70 -2.12
C ASP A 270 31.88 9.96 -1.76
N LYS A 271 31.94 9.04 -0.79
CA LYS A 271 30.73 8.32 -0.32
C LYS A 271 29.96 9.16 0.70
N ASP A 272 30.63 10.06 1.39
CA ASP A 272 30.08 10.85 2.48
C ASP A 272 29.51 12.19 2.00
N ASP A 273 29.94 12.66 0.82
CA ASP A 273 29.40 13.86 0.18
C ASP A 273 28.88 13.56 -1.23
N PRO A 274 27.57 13.21 -1.36
CA PRO A 274 26.94 12.91 -2.65
C PRO A 274 26.79 14.12 -3.56
N ASP A 275 26.97 15.34 -3.03
CA ASP A 275 26.90 16.58 -3.80
C ASP A 275 28.19 16.82 -4.59
N ARG A 276 29.33 16.23 -4.20
CA ARG A 276 30.57 16.32 -4.97
C ARG A 276 30.49 15.48 -6.23
N LYS A 277 30.65 16.13 -7.38
CA LYS A 277 30.67 15.53 -8.71
C LYS A 277 31.80 16.14 -9.53
N ALA A 278 32.27 15.40 -10.53
CA ALA A 278 33.38 15.87 -11.38
C ALA A 278 33.08 17.17 -12.13
N GLU A 279 31.83 17.43 -12.46
CA GLU A 279 31.36 18.59 -13.20
C GLU A 279 31.06 19.81 -12.33
N ARG A 280 31.11 19.71 -10.99
CA ARG A 280 30.68 20.79 -10.08
C ARG A 280 31.85 21.58 -9.51
N LEU A 281 31.78 22.88 -9.65
CA LEU A 281 32.68 23.87 -9.05
C LEU A 281 31.96 24.61 -7.93
N TRP A 282 32.64 24.84 -6.82
CA TRP A 282 32.02 25.40 -5.61
C TRP A 282 32.23 26.91 -5.45
N THR A 283 32.95 27.54 -6.39
CA THR A 283 33.20 28.97 -6.40
C THR A 283 33.01 29.53 -7.81
N GLU A 284 32.39 30.68 -7.92
CA GLU A 284 32.20 31.37 -9.20
C GLU A 284 33.54 31.79 -9.82
N ASP A 285 34.47 32.23 -9.00
CA ASP A 285 35.80 32.68 -9.45
C ASP A 285 36.58 31.57 -10.15
N GLU A 286 36.48 30.34 -9.65
CA GLU A 286 37.14 29.19 -10.28
C GLU A 286 36.45 28.85 -11.63
N ALA A 287 35.13 28.86 -11.68
CA ALA A 287 34.39 28.64 -12.93
C ALA A 287 34.73 29.71 -13.96
N ARG A 288 34.77 30.97 -13.56
CA ARG A 288 35.12 32.11 -14.45
C ARG A 288 36.61 32.03 -14.91
N ARG A 289 37.53 31.60 -14.06
CA ARG A 289 38.96 31.42 -14.45
C ARG A 289 39.07 30.31 -15.49
N ILE A 290 38.41 29.18 -15.31
CA ILE A 290 38.39 28.07 -16.25
C ILE A 290 37.80 28.54 -17.60
N ALA A 291 36.65 29.22 -17.55
CA ALA A 291 36.01 29.76 -18.76
C ALA A 291 36.91 30.74 -19.51
N ALA A 292 37.58 31.65 -18.80
CA ALA A 292 38.52 32.61 -19.38
C ALA A 292 39.75 31.94 -20.03
N ALA A 293 40.28 30.92 -19.37
CA ALA A 293 41.43 30.17 -19.88
C ALA A 293 41.11 29.35 -21.15
N CYS A 294 39.84 28.97 -21.30
CA CYS A 294 39.40 28.16 -22.46
C CYS A 294 38.89 28.96 -23.64
N ARG A 295 38.51 30.24 -23.46
CA ARG A 295 38.00 31.11 -24.54
C ARG A 295 38.99 31.23 -25.66
N ASN A 296 38.46 31.11 -26.91
CA ASN A 296 39.26 31.19 -28.15
C ASN A 296 40.36 30.14 -28.24
N GLY A 297 40.30 29.12 -27.36
CA GLY A 297 41.28 28.04 -27.34
C GLY A 297 41.02 27.01 -28.45
N MET A 298 42.05 26.15 -28.63
CA MET A 298 41.93 24.97 -29.52
C MET A 298 41.96 23.72 -28.67
N GLY A 299 40.94 22.88 -28.82
CA GLY A 299 40.84 21.63 -28.07
C GLY A 299 41.44 20.45 -28.82
N LYS A 300 42.17 19.57 -28.12
CA LYS A 300 42.54 18.24 -28.57
C LYS A 300 41.40 17.27 -28.24
N ILE A 301 40.93 16.53 -29.24
CA ILE A 301 39.81 15.57 -29.08
C ILE A 301 40.39 14.17 -28.89
N GLU A 302 39.92 13.48 -27.86
CA GLU A 302 40.12 12.05 -27.65
C GLU A 302 38.73 11.40 -27.53
N GLU A 303 38.48 10.40 -28.38
CA GLU A 303 37.16 9.75 -28.44
C GLU A 303 37.29 8.24 -28.18
N THR A 304 36.42 7.75 -27.30
CA THR A 304 36.32 6.31 -27.03
C THR A 304 34.88 5.87 -27.24
N SER A 305 34.68 4.91 -28.14
CA SER A 305 33.37 4.31 -28.41
C SER A 305 33.33 2.88 -27.90
N LYS A 306 32.25 2.50 -27.22
CA LYS A 306 32.05 1.15 -26.70
C LYS A 306 30.61 0.71 -26.94
N ARG A 307 30.47 -0.55 -27.41
CA ARG A 307 29.15 -1.19 -27.47
C ARG A 307 28.70 -1.58 -26.07
N SER A 308 27.55 -1.07 -25.66
CA SER A 308 26.90 -1.36 -24.38
C SER A 308 25.59 -2.13 -24.61
N ARG A 309 25.37 -3.17 -23.80
CA ARG A 309 24.18 -4.01 -23.86
C ARG A 309 23.26 -3.72 -22.67
N GLN A 310 21.97 -3.55 -22.95
CA GLN A 310 20.93 -3.39 -21.95
C GLN A 310 19.94 -4.55 -22.07
N LEU A 311 19.97 -5.45 -21.09
CA LEU A 311 18.98 -6.53 -20.99
C LEU A 311 17.59 -5.97 -20.67
N SER A 312 16.55 -6.68 -21.08
CA SER A 312 15.18 -6.40 -20.68
C SER A 312 15.06 -6.44 -19.15
N PRO A 313 14.16 -5.69 -18.51
CA PRO A 313 13.80 -5.96 -17.13
C PRO A 313 13.27 -7.39 -16.97
N LEU A 314 13.41 -7.97 -15.76
CA LEU A 314 12.83 -9.28 -15.43
C LEU A 314 11.30 -9.26 -15.52
N LEU A 315 10.67 -10.43 -15.51
CA LEU A 315 9.22 -10.56 -15.36
C LEU A 315 8.72 -9.82 -14.11
N PHE A 316 7.42 -9.57 -14.04
CA PHE A 316 6.83 -8.89 -12.92
C PHE A 316 6.60 -9.82 -11.73
N ASP A 317 7.05 -9.38 -10.56
CA ASP A 317 6.42 -9.65 -9.28
C ASP A 317 5.34 -8.59 -9.00
N LEU A 318 4.60 -8.72 -7.91
CA LEU A 318 3.56 -7.74 -7.58
C LEU A 318 4.14 -6.34 -7.31
N THR A 319 5.25 -6.24 -6.59
CA THR A 319 5.85 -4.95 -6.23
C THR A 319 6.33 -4.19 -7.46
N SER A 320 7.02 -4.85 -8.37
CA SER A 320 7.48 -4.23 -9.61
C SER A 320 6.32 -3.85 -10.54
N LEU A 321 5.25 -4.65 -10.59
CA LEU A 321 4.03 -4.29 -11.33
C LEU A 321 3.36 -3.05 -10.74
N GLN A 322 3.23 -2.97 -9.41
CA GLN A 322 2.68 -1.80 -8.71
C GLN A 322 3.52 -0.55 -8.95
N ARG A 323 4.85 -0.66 -8.89
CA ARG A 323 5.77 0.44 -9.16
C ARG A 323 5.65 0.97 -10.59
N GLU A 324 5.61 0.09 -11.55
CA GLU A 324 5.48 0.45 -12.96
C GLU A 324 4.12 1.08 -13.25
N ALA A 325 3.03 0.52 -12.71
CA ALA A 325 1.68 1.04 -12.85
C ALA A 325 1.51 2.41 -12.19
N ASN A 326 2.10 2.62 -11.01
CA ASN A 326 2.11 3.93 -10.35
C ASN A 326 2.90 4.95 -11.15
N SER A 327 4.09 4.59 -11.64
CA SER A 327 4.94 5.47 -12.42
C SER A 327 4.31 5.89 -13.76
N ARG A 328 3.65 4.95 -14.48
CA ARG A 328 3.06 5.22 -15.80
C ARG A 328 1.67 5.83 -15.73
N PHE A 329 0.81 5.29 -14.87
CA PHE A 329 -0.62 5.59 -14.86
C PHE A 329 -1.08 6.31 -13.60
N GLY A 330 -0.22 6.49 -12.59
CA GLY A 330 -0.60 7.08 -11.31
C GLY A 330 -1.48 6.15 -10.45
N TYR A 331 -1.59 4.87 -10.79
CA TYR A 331 -2.41 3.93 -10.01
C TYR A 331 -1.77 3.64 -8.65
N SER A 332 -2.59 3.64 -7.60
CA SER A 332 -2.12 3.22 -6.28
C SER A 332 -1.75 1.73 -6.27
N ALA A 333 -0.91 1.32 -5.34
CA ALA A 333 -0.55 -0.08 -5.13
C ALA A 333 -1.79 -0.95 -4.88
N LYS A 334 -2.77 -0.45 -4.11
CA LYS A 334 -4.06 -1.12 -3.85
C LYS A 334 -4.90 -1.27 -5.13
N THR A 335 -5.00 -0.20 -5.92
CA THR A 335 -5.72 -0.21 -7.20
C THR A 335 -5.11 -1.22 -8.17
N THR A 336 -3.77 -1.19 -8.33
CA THR A 336 -3.05 -2.12 -9.20
C THR A 336 -3.26 -3.57 -8.78
N LEU A 337 -3.18 -3.87 -7.48
CA LEU A 337 -3.46 -5.22 -6.97
C LEU A 337 -4.90 -5.65 -7.25
N SER A 338 -5.88 -4.77 -7.03
CA SER A 338 -7.30 -5.07 -7.29
C SER A 338 -7.56 -5.39 -8.76
N ILE A 339 -6.94 -4.64 -9.68
CA ILE A 339 -7.04 -4.87 -11.12
C ILE A 339 -6.37 -6.19 -11.50
N ALA A 340 -5.14 -6.44 -11.05
CA ALA A 340 -4.41 -7.68 -11.32
C ALA A 340 -5.16 -8.90 -10.76
N GLN A 341 -5.80 -8.77 -9.61
CA GLN A 341 -6.64 -9.82 -9.02
C GLN A 341 -7.90 -10.09 -9.83
N ALA A 342 -8.55 -9.06 -10.38
CA ALA A 342 -9.67 -9.23 -11.30
C ALA A 342 -9.24 -9.93 -12.61
N LEU A 343 -8.08 -9.59 -13.16
CA LEU A 343 -7.51 -10.24 -14.35
C LEU A 343 -7.20 -11.73 -14.08
N TYR A 344 -6.76 -12.08 -12.88
CA TYR A 344 -6.54 -13.46 -12.45
C TYR A 344 -7.84 -14.20 -12.14
N GLU A 345 -8.74 -13.65 -11.29
CA GLU A 345 -9.89 -14.38 -10.75
C GLU A 345 -11.09 -14.40 -11.70
N LYS A 346 -11.43 -13.25 -12.25
CA LYS A 346 -12.60 -13.07 -13.12
C LYS A 346 -12.29 -13.41 -14.56
N HIS A 347 -11.23 -12.84 -15.12
CA HIS A 347 -10.89 -12.95 -16.53
C HIS A 347 -10.00 -14.15 -16.85
N LYS A 348 -9.27 -14.68 -15.86
CA LYS A 348 -8.33 -15.82 -16.00
C LYS A 348 -7.20 -15.59 -17.00
N VAL A 349 -6.85 -14.35 -17.29
CA VAL A 349 -5.86 -13.96 -18.31
C VAL A 349 -4.47 -13.69 -17.75
N LEU A 350 -4.30 -13.61 -16.43
CA LEU A 350 -3.01 -13.52 -15.74
C LEU A 350 -2.83 -14.67 -14.75
N THR A 351 -1.58 -14.95 -14.41
CA THR A 351 -1.21 -15.84 -13.30
C THR A 351 -1.47 -15.14 -11.97
N TYR A 352 -1.31 -15.85 -10.85
CA TYR A 352 -1.59 -15.32 -9.52
C TYR A 352 -0.75 -14.08 -9.21
N PRO A 353 -1.36 -12.93 -8.86
CA PRO A 353 -0.62 -11.67 -8.82
C PRO A 353 0.16 -11.43 -7.51
N ARG A 354 -0.09 -12.18 -6.43
CA ARG A 354 0.58 -11.96 -5.16
C ARG A 354 1.83 -12.83 -5.05
N THR A 355 2.84 -12.48 -5.81
CA THR A 355 4.12 -13.17 -5.86
C THR A 355 5.29 -12.20 -5.68
N ASP A 356 6.38 -12.67 -5.11
CA ASP A 356 7.69 -12.03 -5.03
C ASP A 356 8.66 -12.52 -6.12
N ALA A 357 8.32 -13.61 -6.81
CA ALA A 357 9.17 -14.18 -7.84
C ALA A 357 9.08 -13.41 -9.17
N ARG A 358 10.23 -13.27 -9.81
CA ARG A 358 10.41 -12.70 -11.15
C ARG A 358 10.90 -13.73 -12.15
N ALA A 359 10.80 -15.01 -11.80
CA ALA A 359 11.21 -16.16 -12.60
C ALA A 359 10.04 -17.11 -12.82
N LEU A 360 10.19 -18.00 -13.78
CA LEU A 360 9.27 -19.09 -14.09
C LEU A 360 9.89 -20.43 -13.71
N PRO A 361 9.08 -21.46 -13.45
CA PRO A 361 9.57 -22.83 -13.26
C PRO A 361 10.29 -23.34 -14.52
N GLU A 362 11.29 -24.18 -14.34
CA GLU A 362 12.08 -24.74 -15.44
C GLU A 362 11.23 -25.59 -16.40
N ASP A 363 10.16 -26.20 -15.91
CA ASP A 363 9.18 -26.99 -16.70
C ASP A 363 8.16 -26.13 -17.46
N TYR A 364 8.23 -24.77 -17.35
CA TYR A 364 7.23 -23.86 -17.91
C TYR A 364 7.49 -23.49 -19.40
N MET A 365 8.62 -23.86 -19.98
CA MET A 365 8.95 -23.52 -21.38
C MET A 365 7.88 -23.93 -22.41
N PRO A 366 7.26 -25.14 -22.34
CA PRO A 366 6.15 -25.48 -23.22
C PRO A 366 4.95 -24.53 -23.03
N THR A 367 4.55 -24.27 -21.80
CA THR A 367 3.43 -23.36 -21.47
C THR A 367 3.69 -21.95 -21.98
N VAL A 368 4.94 -21.47 -21.92
CA VAL A 368 5.34 -20.17 -22.49
C VAL A 368 5.13 -20.15 -24.01
N ARG A 369 5.50 -21.22 -24.73
CA ARG A 369 5.27 -21.31 -26.17
C ARG A 369 3.79 -21.35 -26.53
N ASP A 370 2.98 -22.06 -25.74
CA ASP A 370 1.52 -22.10 -25.91
C ASP A 370 0.91 -20.72 -25.67
N THR A 371 1.37 -20.00 -24.63
CA THR A 371 0.96 -18.63 -24.34
C THR A 371 1.34 -17.67 -25.48
N LEU A 372 2.54 -17.79 -26.03
CA LEU A 372 2.97 -16.99 -27.17
C LEU A 372 2.11 -17.29 -28.42
N ASN A 373 1.78 -18.55 -28.69
CA ASN A 373 0.87 -18.92 -29.78
C ASN A 373 -0.51 -18.28 -29.58
N ALA A 374 -1.07 -18.31 -28.37
CA ALA A 374 -2.35 -17.68 -28.06
C ALA A 374 -2.29 -16.16 -28.28
N LEU A 375 -1.24 -15.49 -27.78
CA LEU A 375 -1.03 -14.05 -27.98
C LEU A 375 -0.88 -13.65 -29.45
N GLY A 376 -0.41 -14.58 -30.31
CA GLY A 376 -0.39 -14.42 -31.77
C GLY A 376 -1.76 -14.16 -32.38
N GLY A 377 -2.85 -14.49 -31.69
CA GLY A 377 -4.24 -14.18 -32.08
C GLY A 377 -4.67 -12.74 -31.79
N LEU A 378 -3.88 -11.95 -31.08
CA LEU A 378 -4.16 -10.54 -30.75
C LEU A 378 -3.29 -9.63 -31.59
N THR A 379 -3.91 -8.74 -32.37
CA THR A 379 -3.24 -7.84 -33.34
C THR A 379 -2.07 -7.07 -32.72
N ASP A 380 -2.26 -6.56 -31.51
CA ASP A 380 -1.27 -5.72 -30.80
C ASP A 380 0.00 -6.48 -30.40
N TYR A 381 -0.04 -7.82 -30.36
CA TYR A 381 1.06 -8.66 -29.88
C TYR A 381 1.53 -9.69 -30.89
N SER A 382 0.77 -9.93 -31.98
CA SER A 382 1.02 -11.02 -32.94
C SER A 382 2.40 -10.94 -33.61
N ALA A 383 2.84 -9.75 -34.03
CA ALA A 383 4.13 -9.54 -34.65
C ALA A 383 5.28 -9.90 -33.70
N PHE A 384 5.19 -9.47 -32.42
CA PHE A 384 6.22 -9.75 -31.42
C PHE A 384 6.27 -11.24 -31.08
N SER A 385 5.10 -11.85 -30.87
CA SER A 385 4.95 -13.25 -30.52
C SER A 385 5.49 -14.17 -31.62
N SER A 386 5.09 -13.91 -32.85
CA SER A 386 5.57 -14.64 -34.04
C SER A 386 7.07 -14.53 -34.18
N LYS A 387 7.67 -13.35 -33.98
CA LYS A 387 9.12 -13.15 -34.06
C LYS A 387 9.87 -13.96 -33.00
N ILE A 388 9.38 -14.02 -31.75
CA ILE A 388 9.97 -14.85 -30.68
C ILE A 388 9.95 -16.33 -31.05
N LEU A 389 8.82 -16.82 -31.56
CA LEU A 389 8.66 -18.24 -31.94
C LEU A 389 9.53 -18.62 -33.14
N THR A 390 9.51 -17.81 -34.20
CA THR A 390 10.29 -18.03 -35.42
C THR A 390 11.79 -18.01 -35.19
N GLN A 391 12.26 -17.10 -34.34
CA GLN A 391 13.67 -16.99 -33.97
C GLN A 391 14.08 -17.96 -32.86
N ASN A 392 13.16 -18.76 -32.34
CA ASN A 392 13.37 -19.71 -31.25
C ASN A 392 14.07 -19.10 -30.04
N TRP A 393 13.58 -17.91 -29.57
CA TRP A 393 14.16 -17.17 -28.44
C TRP A 393 13.73 -17.71 -27.08
N VAL A 394 12.73 -18.59 -27.00
CA VAL A 394 12.39 -19.29 -25.77
C VAL A 394 13.41 -20.41 -25.53
N ARG A 395 14.41 -20.13 -24.70
CA ARG A 395 15.55 -21.02 -24.42
C ARG A 395 15.72 -21.20 -22.92
N PRO A 396 16.38 -22.26 -22.44
CA PRO A 396 16.76 -22.38 -21.03
C PRO A 396 17.70 -21.22 -20.64
N ASP A 397 17.19 -20.32 -19.85
CA ASP A 397 17.93 -19.17 -19.30
C ASP A 397 17.57 -19.02 -17.81
N LYS A 398 18.57 -19.19 -16.95
CA LYS A 398 18.41 -19.05 -15.49
C LYS A 398 18.00 -17.64 -15.02
N ARG A 399 18.00 -16.69 -15.94
CA ARG A 399 17.44 -15.37 -15.68
C ARG A 399 15.91 -15.40 -15.72
N ILE A 400 15.31 -16.34 -16.49
CA ILE A 400 13.87 -16.45 -16.72
C ILE A 400 13.31 -17.71 -16.07
N PHE A 401 13.99 -18.85 -16.21
CA PHE A 401 13.55 -20.18 -15.76
C PHE A 401 14.49 -20.67 -14.67
N ASP A 402 14.07 -20.57 -13.42
CA ASP A 402 14.92 -20.93 -12.27
C ASP A 402 14.06 -21.24 -11.04
N ASN A 403 13.96 -22.53 -10.71
CA ASN A 403 13.18 -22.99 -9.56
C ASN A 403 13.68 -22.44 -8.21
N THR A 404 14.98 -22.10 -8.12
CA THR A 404 15.56 -21.56 -6.87
C THR A 404 15.11 -20.15 -6.55
N LYS A 405 14.59 -19.42 -7.53
CA LYS A 405 14.05 -18.06 -7.41
C LYS A 405 12.53 -18.00 -7.21
N ILE A 406 11.92 -19.16 -6.99
CA ILE A 406 10.47 -19.27 -6.77
C ILE A 406 10.22 -19.77 -5.35
N SER A 407 9.49 -18.97 -4.58
CA SER A 407 9.01 -19.36 -3.26
C SER A 407 7.69 -20.14 -3.38
N ASP A 408 6.59 -19.46 -3.27
CA ASP A 408 5.23 -20.01 -3.28
C ASP A 408 4.60 -19.94 -4.68
N HIS A 409 4.89 -18.86 -5.42
CA HIS A 409 4.33 -18.55 -6.72
C HIS A 409 5.41 -17.99 -7.66
N PHE A 410 5.30 -18.32 -8.93
CA PHE A 410 6.16 -17.77 -9.97
C PHE A 410 5.67 -16.39 -10.46
N ALA A 411 6.40 -15.78 -11.37
CA ALA A 411 6.16 -14.43 -11.87
C ALA A 411 4.75 -14.23 -12.48
N ILE A 412 4.31 -12.98 -12.50
CA ILE A 412 3.04 -12.57 -13.13
C ILE A 412 3.24 -12.55 -14.64
N ILE A 413 2.55 -13.44 -15.34
CA ILE A 413 2.57 -13.56 -16.80
C ILE A 413 1.15 -13.71 -17.34
N PRO A 414 0.92 -13.44 -18.66
CA PRO A 414 -0.33 -13.80 -19.29
C PRO A 414 -0.49 -15.33 -19.34
N THR A 415 -1.73 -15.79 -19.31
CA THR A 415 -2.10 -17.20 -19.53
C THR A 415 -2.36 -17.44 -21.02
N GLY A 416 -2.58 -18.68 -21.41
CA GLY A 416 -3.05 -19.01 -22.76
C GLY A 416 -4.50 -18.61 -23.04
N GLN A 417 -5.22 -18.03 -22.05
CA GLN A 417 -6.57 -17.53 -22.23
C GLN A 417 -6.56 -16.08 -22.70
N LEU A 418 -7.28 -15.80 -23.79
CA LEU A 418 -7.40 -14.44 -24.30
C LEU A 418 -8.55 -13.70 -23.62
N PRO A 419 -8.42 -12.40 -23.35
CA PRO A 419 -9.48 -11.61 -22.75
C PRO A 419 -10.66 -11.45 -23.72
N LYS A 420 -11.90 -11.63 -23.24
CA LYS A 420 -13.10 -11.37 -24.03
C LYS A 420 -13.46 -9.88 -24.03
N THR A 421 -13.52 -9.28 -22.84
CA THR A 421 -13.83 -7.86 -22.66
C THR A 421 -13.13 -7.37 -21.40
N LEU A 422 -12.23 -6.41 -21.56
CA LEU A 422 -11.55 -5.69 -20.48
C LEU A 422 -12.01 -4.23 -20.51
N ASN A 423 -12.14 -3.62 -19.35
CA ASN A 423 -12.29 -2.18 -19.28
C ASN A 423 -10.91 -1.50 -19.46
N GLU A 424 -10.88 -0.18 -19.61
CA GLU A 424 -9.66 0.58 -19.90
C GLU A 424 -8.54 0.35 -18.88
N VAL A 425 -8.86 0.32 -17.56
CA VAL A 425 -7.84 0.13 -16.52
C VAL A 425 -7.34 -1.31 -16.48
N GLU A 426 -8.21 -2.28 -16.72
CA GLU A 426 -7.85 -3.70 -16.86
C GLU A 426 -6.96 -3.92 -18.10
N GLN A 427 -7.29 -3.27 -19.22
CA GLN A 427 -6.50 -3.34 -20.45
C GLN A 427 -5.10 -2.77 -20.26
N LYS A 428 -4.94 -1.63 -19.57
CA LYS A 428 -3.63 -1.03 -19.29
C LYS A 428 -2.72 -1.95 -18.48
N ILE A 429 -3.25 -2.61 -17.44
CA ILE A 429 -2.46 -3.54 -16.63
C ILE A 429 -2.16 -4.83 -17.41
N PHE A 430 -3.12 -5.34 -18.18
CA PHE A 430 -2.92 -6.51 -19.05
C PHE A 430 -1.83 -6.24 -20.08
N ASP A 431 -1.90 -5.13 -20.83
CA ASP A 431 -0.90 -4.71 -21.81
C ASP A 431 0.50 -4.58 -21.17
N LEU A 432 0.57 -3.99 -19.99
CA LEU A 432 1.83 -3.84 -19.25
C LEU A 432 2.49 -5.20 -18.97
N VAL A 433 1.70 -6.19 -18.52
CA VAL A 433 2.19 -7.54 -18.21
C VAL A 433 2.56 -8.28 -19.49
N VAL A 434 1.73 -8.24 -20.55
CA VAL A 434 2.01 -8.89 -21.83
C VAL A 434 3.28 -8.34 -22.45
N ARG A 435 3.45 -7.01 -22.52
CA ARG A 435 4.67 -6.41 -23.09
C ARG A 435 5.92 -6.79 -22.30
N ARG A 436 5.83 -6.86 -20.98
CA ARG A 436 6.95 -7.31 -20.13
C ARG A 436 7.29 -8.78 -20.40
N PHE A 437 6.28 -9.63 -20.53
CA PHE A 437 6.43 -11.04 -20.85
C PHE A 437 7.08 -11.25 -22.24
N LEU A 438 6.64 -10.50 -23.24
CA LEU A 438 7.24 -10.56 -24.57
C LEU A 438 8.70 -10.05 -24.55
N ALA A 439 8.94 -8.91 -23.90
CA ALA A 439 10.23 -8.24 -23.86
C ALA A 439 11.35 -9.10 -23.25
N VAL A 440 11.01 -9.99 -22.28
CA VAL A 440 12.02 -10.80 -21.61
C VAL A 440 12.69 -11.82 -22.50
N PHE A 441 12.02 -12.25 -23.59
CA PHE A 441 12.54 -13.20 -24.59
C PHE A 441 13.32 -12.52 -25.72
N TYR A 442 13.18 -11.21 -25.88
CA TYR A 442 13.91 -10.45 -26.90
C TYR A 442 15.39 -10.30 -26.53
N PRO A 443 16.28 -10.14 -27.51
CA PRO A 443 17.67 -9.82 -27.30
C PRO A 443 17.84 -8.52 -26.51
N ALA A 444 19.02 -8.31 -25.95
CA ALA A 444 19.39 -7.05 -25.34
C ALA A 444 19.28 -5.88 -26.35
N ALA A 445 18.91 -4.72 -25.89
CA ALA A 445 19.11 -3.51 -26.65
C ALA A 445 20.61 -3.16 -26.66
N GLU A 446 21.16 -2.83 -27.83
CA GLU A 446 22.56 -2.47 -27.97
C GLU A 446 22.70 -0.99 -28.30
N TYR A 447 23.63 -0.35 -27.63
CA TYR A 447 23.92 1.06 -27.80
C TYR A 447 25.39 1.25 -28.12
N ASP A 448 25.70 2.10 -29.06
CA ASP A 448 27.01 2.69 -29.19
C ASP A 448 27.14 3.88 -28.26
N VAL A 449 27.94 3.75 -27.23
CA VAL A 449 28.21 4.78 -26.25
C VAL A 449 29.55 5.40 -26.56
N THR A 450 29.53 6.65 -27.00
CA THR A 450 30.74 7.43 -27.32
C THR A 450 30.99 8.44 -26.20
N VAL A 451 32.16 8.38 -25.64
CA VAL A 451 32.68 9.38 -24.68
C VAL A 451 33.78 10.15 -25.39
N ARG A 452 33.61 11.44 -25.51
CA ARG A 452 34.57 12.37 -26.09
C ARG A 452 35.12 13.29 -24.98
N ILE A 453 36.41 13.33 -24.87
CA ILE A 453 37.13 14.25 -24.01
C ILE A 453 37.82 15.28 -24.90
N THR A 454 37.46 16.54 -24.72
CA THR A 454 38.09 17.67 -25.41
C THR A 454 38.97 18.41 -24.41
N THR A 455 40.27 18.41 -24.63
CA THR A 455 41.26 19.05 -23.72
C THR A 455 41.66 20.40 -24.29
N VAL A 456 41.39 21.47 -23.57
CA VAL A 456 41.74 22.85 -23.88
C VAL A 456 42.75 23.33 -22.82
N GLY A 457 44.03 23.46 -23.19
CA GLY A 457 45.10 23.75 -22.20
C GLY A 457 45.16 22.65 -21.14
N ALA A 458 44.93 23.03 -19.87
CA ALA A 458 44.88 22.09 -18.72
C ALA A 458 43.45 21.57 -18.41
N HIS A 459 42.43 22.01 -19.15
CA HIS A 459 41.04 21.77 -18.80
C HIS A 459 40.40 20.72 -19.72
N GLN A 460 39.61 19.83 -19.14
CA GLN A 460 38.95 18.76 -19.87
C GLN A 460 37.42 18.96 -19.90
N PHE A 461 36.85 18.75 -21.08
CA PHE A 461 35.40 18.82 -21.32
C PHE A 461 34.91 17.46 -21.82
N LYS A 462 33.90 16.94 -21.17
CA LYS A 462 33.30 15.65 -21.49
C LYS A 462 32.02 15.84 -22.28
N THR A 463 31.90 15.11 -23.38
CA THR A 463 30.68 14.96 -24.16
C THR A 463 30.32 13.48 -24.23
N GLU A 464 29.07 13.12 -23.94
CA GLU A 464 28.58 11.74 -24.05
C GLU A 464 27.48 11.63 -25.10
N GLY A 465 27.65 10.70 -26.03
CA GLY A 465 26.64 10.31 -26.99
C GLY A 465 26.21 8.86 -26.76
N LYS A 466 24.95 8.58 -26.90
CA LYS A 466 24.39 7.23 -26.80
C LYS A 466 23.42 6.99 -27.94
N VAL A 467 23.83 6.21 -28.94
CA VAL A 467 23.05 5.88 -30.12
C VAL A 467 22.51 4.44 -29.97
N LEU A 468 21.22 4.26 -30.20
CA LEU A 468 20.60 2.93 -30.23
C LEU A 468 20.98 2.23 -31.54
N ALA A 469 21.85 1.24 -31.46
CA ALA A 469 22.29 0.46 -32.60
C ALA A 469 21.32 -0.68 -32.94
N GLU A 470 20.93 -1.46 -31.92
CA GLU A 470 19.95 -2.52 -32.04
C GLU A 470 18.85 -2.35 -30.97
N PRO A 471 17.57 -2.24 -31.36
CA PRO A 471 16.50 -1.97 -30.40
C PRO A 471 16.23 -3.13 -29.43
N GLY A 472 16.45 -4.38 -29.86
CA GLY A 472 16.20 -5.54 -29.00
C GLY A 472 14.82 -5.49 -28.37
N TRP A 473 14.76 -5.69 -27.06
CA TRP A 473 13.50 -5.69 -26.29
C TRP A 473 12.76 -4.34 -26.27
N LEU A 474 13.44 -3.22 -26.57
CA LEU A 474 12.81 -1.90 -26.63
C LEU A 474 11.76 -1.79 -27.76
N GLU A 475 11.87 -2.65 -28.77
CA GLU A 475 10.87 -2.77 -29.84
C GLU A 475 9.49 -3.08 -29.25
N VAL A 476 9.41 -4.03 -28.29
CA VAL A 476 8.17 -4.41 -27.61
C VAL A 476 7.68 -3.31 -26.68
N ALA A 477 8.60 -2.55 -26.07
CA ALA A 477 8.27 -1.46 -25.14
C ALA A 477 7.78 -0.17 -25.83
N GLY A 478 7.73 -0.16 -27.17
CA GLY A 478 7.32 1.02 -27.94
C GLY A 478 8.34 2.18 -27.92
N LYS A 479 9.58 1.91 -27.48
CA LYS A 479 10.68 2.88 -27.39
C LYS A 479 11.74 2.71 -28.49
N GLY A 480 11.36 2.12 -29.59
CA GLY A 480 12.29 1.71 -30.65
C GLY A 480 12.98 2.84 -31.42
N ARG A 481 12.70 4.10 -31.14
CA ARG A 481 13.36 5.26 -31.76
C ARG A 481 13.37 6.45 -30.81
N SER A 482 14.04 6.34 -29.68
CA SER A 482 14.53 7.53 -29.00
C SER A 482 15.79 7.98 -29.76
N GLN A 483 15.65 8.89 -30.70
CA GLN A 483 16.75 9.68 -31.25
C GLN A 483 17.32 10.49 -30.07
N ARG A 484 18.31 9.97 -29.36
CA ARG A 484 19.34 10.85 -28.83
C ARG A 484 20.28 11.09 -29.99
N GLU A 485 20.53 12.34 -30.28
CA GLU A 485 21.32 12.79 -31.40
C GLU A 485 22.67 12.11 -31.39
N ALA A 486 23.07 11.57 -32.52
CA ALA A 486 24.43 11.13 -32.74
C ALA A 486 25.35 12.34 -32.50
N LEU A 487 26.45 12.14 -31.79
CA LEU A 487 27.44 13.21 -31.66
C LEU A 487 27.89 13.68 -33.04
N THR A 488 28.10 14.99 -33.19
CA THR A 488 28.71 15.55 -34.37
C THR A 488 30.00 14.78 -34.71
N PRO A 489 30.15 14.20 -35.89
CA PRO A 489 31.33 13.41 -36.24
C PRO A 489 32.61 14.25 -36.14
N VAL A 490 33.69 13.62 -35.72
CA VAL A 490 35.03 14.25 -35.71
C VAL A 490 36.02 13.38 -36.43
N LYS A 491 36.97 14.01 -37.15
CA LYS A 491 38.06 13.27 -37.82
C LYS A 491 39.19 13.00 -36.81
N PRO A 492 39.91 11.89 -36.95
CA PRO A 492 41.07 11.59 -36.11
C PRO A 492 42.10 12.75 -36.16
N GLY A 493 42.44 13.27 -34.99
CA GLY A 493 43.39 14.37 -34.90
C GLY A 493 42.89 15.77 -35.29
N GLU A 494 41.58 15.90 -35.56
CA GLU A 494 40.95 17.20 -35.85
C GLU A 494 40.95 18.06 -34.57
N PRO A 495 41.41 19.33 -34.66
CA PRO A 495 41.28 20.25 -33.53
C PRO A 495 39.87 20.77 -33.40
N ALA A 496 39.39 20.98 -32.18
CA ALA A 496 38.11 21.63 -31.91
C ALA A 496 38.31 23.11 -31.52
N ALA A 497 37.78 24.00 -32.29
CA ALA A 497 37.80 25.42 -31.94
C ALA A 497 36.75 25.73 -30.88
N VAL A 498 37.13 26.36 -29.78
CA VAL A 498 36.19 26.82 -28.77
C VAL A 498 35.40 27.97 -29.34
N LYS A 499 34.10 27.82 -29.53
CA LYS A 499 33.17 28.84 -30.07
C LYS A 499 32.59 29.68 -28.97
N ASP A 500 32.19 29.06 -27.90
CA ASP A 500 31.59 29.71 -26.74
C ASP A 500 31.93 28.96 -25.46
N VAL A 501 31.95 29.66 -24.32
CA VAL A 501 32.10 29.10 -22.98
C VAL A 501 31.11 29.76 -22.05
N VAL A 502 30.22 28.96 -21.50
CA VAL A 502 29.15 29.39 -20.61
C VAL A 502 29.42 28.91 -19.18
N VAL A 503 29.25 29.83 -18.23
CA VAL A 503 29.27 29.53 -16.79
C VAL A 503 27.83 29.57 -16.27
N SER A 504 27.31 28.45 -15.83
CA SER A 504 25.95 28.31 -15.32
C SER A 504 25.96 28.20 -13.79
N ALA A 505 25.28 29.14 -13.12
CA ALA A 505 25.05 29.08 -11.68
C ALA A 505 23.88 28.11 -11.39
N MET A 506 24.12 27.16 -10.50
CA MET A 506 23.20 26.10 -10.15
C MET A 506 23.06 25.98 -8.63
N GLN A 507 22.04 25.27 -8.17
CA GLN A 507 21.87 24.94 -6.74
C GLN A 507 21.58 23.47 -6.58
N THR A 508 22.08 22.89 -5.49
CA THR A 508 21.69 21.54 -5.09
C THR A 508 20.20 21.51 -4.74
N LYS A 509 19.57 20.37 -4.92
CA LYS A 509 18.12 20.19 -4.67
C LYS A 509 17.90 19.22 -3.51
N ALA A 510 16.91 19.50 -2.68
CA ALA A 510 16.46 18.57 -1.66
C ALA A 510 16.10 17.20 -2.27
N PRO A 511 16.23 16.11 -1.49
CA PRO A 511 15.80 14.80 -1.95
C PRO A 511 14.29 14.82 -2.23
N ALA A 512 13.87 14.16 -3.30
CA ALA A 512 12.45 14.10 -3.66
C ALA A 512 11.64 13.32 -2.61
N ARG A 513 10.40 13.73 -2.36
CA ARG A 513 9.46 12.98 -1.54
C ARG A 513 9.17 11.62 -2.15
N TYR A 514 8.72 10.70 -1.32
CA TYR A 514 8.32 9.39 -1.80
C TYR A 514 7.01 9.45 -2.58
N THR A 515 6.99 8.80 -3.74
CA THR A 515 5.77 8.32 -4.39
C THR A 515 5.46 6.92 -3.87
N GLU A 516 4.29 6.36 -4.16
CA GLU A 516 4.03 4.95 -3.82
C GLU A 516 5.05 4.00 -4.46
N ALA A 517 5.45 4.27 -5.71
CA ALA A 517 6.45 3.47 -6.41
C ALA A 517 7.81 3.49 -5.70
N THR A 518 8.28 4.67 -5.26
CA THR A 518 9.56 4.80 -4.58
C THR A 518 9.50 4.32 -3.13
N LEU A 519 8.35 4.46 -2.44
CA LEU A 519 8.17 3.89 -1.10
C LEU A 519 8.12 2.36 -1.15
N LEU A 520 7.42 1.76 -2.10
CA LEU A 520 7.46 0.31 -2.33
C LEU A 520 8.88 -0.20 -2.57
N SER A 521 9.68 0.56 -3.34
CA SER A 521 11.11 0.24 -3.53
C SER A 521 11.91 0.35 -2.23
N ALA A 522 11.65 1.39 -1.42
CA ALA A 522 12.30 1.57 -0.13
C ALA A 522 11.94 0.45 0.86
N MET A 523 10.68 0.02 0.88
CA MET A 523 10.23 -1.14 1.68
C MET A 523 10.92 -2.43 1.22
N GLU A 524 10.98 -2.69 -0.09
CA GLU A 524 11.63 -3.86 -0.68
C GLU A 524 13.13 -3.91 -0.37
N THR A 525 13.80 -2.77 -0.38
CA THR A 525 15.26 -2.67 -0.19
C THR A 525 15.68 -2.24 1.22
N ALA A 526 14.76 -2.20 2.17
CA ALA A 526 15.03 -1.71 3.53
C ALA A 526 16.18 -2.47 4.21
N GLY A 527 16.32 -3.77 3.95
CA GLY A 527 17.40 -4.61 4.47
C GLY A 527 18.78 -4.26 3.93
N LYS A 528 18.89 -3.69 2.71
CA LYS A 528 20.20 -3.38 2.10
C LYS A 528 20.98 -2.28 2.82
N LYS A 529 20.30 -1.52 3.66
CA LYS A 529 20.91 -0.44 4.46
C LYS A 529 21.40 -0.90 5.84
N LEU A 530 21.20 -2.16 6.18
CA LEU A 530 21.67 -2.72 7.44
C LEU A 530 23.19 -2.96 7.37
N GLU A 531 23.90 -2.63 8.43
CA GLU A 531 25.34 -2.79 8.55
C GLU A 531 25.74 -4.26 8.72
N ASP A 532 24.90 -5.03 9.42
CA ASP A 532 25.09 -6.44 9.69
C ASP A 532 24.80 -7.30 8.44
N ASP A 533 25.77 -8.08 7.99
CA ASP A 533 25.67 -8.91 6.77
C ASP A 533 24.67 -10.04 6.91
N GLU A 534 24.52 -10.64 8.10
CA GLU A 534 23.56 -11.72 8.33
C GLU A 534 22.11 -11.20 8.31
N LEU A 535 21.88 -10.07 8.99
CA LEU A 535 20.58 -9.40 8.97
C LEU A 535 20.24 -8.88 7.56
N ARG A 536 21.24 -8.38 6.84
CA ARG A 536 21.10 -7.97 5.44
C ARG A 536 20.71 -9.15 4.57
N GLY A 537 21.34 -10.33 4.76
CA GLY A 537 20.97 -11.57 4.09
C GLY A 537 19.57 -12.05 4.41
N ALA A 538 19.14 -11.97 5.68
CA ALA A 538 17.80 -12.37 6.10
C ALA A 538 16.67 -11.52 5.48
N MET A 539 16.96 -10.24 5.20
CA MET A 539 16.01 -9.30 4.56
C MET A 539 16.24 -9.12 3.05
N ALA A 540 17.28 -9.70 2.46
CA ALA A 540 17.65 -9.44 1.07
C ALA A 540 16.50 -9.68 0.08
N ASP A 541 15.71 -10.72 0.32
CA ASP A 541 14.63 -11.15 -0.55
C ASP A 541 13.22 -10.70 -0.08
N LYS A 542 13.07 -10.24 1.16
CA LYS A 542 11.75 -9.99 1.76
C LYS A 542 11.45 -8.51 2.02
N GLY A 543 12.44 -7.73 2.50
CA GLY A 543 12.25 -6.33 2.87
C GLY A 543 11.22 -6.13 3.99
N LEU A 544 10.63 -4.94 4.04
CA LEU A 544 9.52 -4.60 4.94
C LEU A 544 8.19 -5.04 4.33
N GLY A 545 7.55 -6.02 4.95
CA GLY A 545 6.30 -6.61 4.48
C GLY A 545 6.46 -7.50 3.25
N THR A 546 5.47 -8.32 3.00
CA THR A 546 5.40 -9.16 1.81
C THR A 546 4.77 -8.37 0.65
N PRO A 547 4.94 -8.79 -0.61
CA PRO A 547 4.23 -8.17 -1.73
C PRO A 547 2.72 -8.06 -1.49
N ALA A 548 2.12 -9.09 -0.88
CA ALA A 548 0.69 -9.12 -0.57
C ALA A 548 0.25 -8.06 0.46
N THR A 549 1.13 -7.63 1.38
CA THR A 549 0.79 -6.75 2.51
C THR A 549 1.22 -5.30 2.31
N ARG A 550 2.24 -5.00 1.50
CA ARG A 550 2.78 -3.63 1.32
C ARG A 550 1.70 -2.63 0.93
N ALA A 551 0.85 -2.97 -0.03
CA ALA A 551 -0.24 -2.09 -0.46
C ALA A 551 -1.24 -1.77 0.66
N SER A 552 -1.61 -2.77 1.48
CA SER A 552 -2.53 -2.57 2.61
C SER A 552 -1.89 -1.77 3.74
N ILE A 553 -0.57 -1.87 3.94
CA ILE A 553 0.17 -1.07 4.92
C ILE A 553 0.16 0.41 4.51
N ILE A 554 0.48 0.72 3.25
CA ILE A 554 0.46 2.10 2.74
C ILE A 554 -0.96 2.69 2.86
N GLU A 555 -1.98 1.95 2.41
CA GLU A 555 -3.37 2.40 2.56
C GLU A 555 -3.79 2.58 4.02
N GLY A 556 -3.41 1.64 4.89
CA GLY A 556 -3.70 1.73 6.33
C GLY A 556 -3.10 2.98 6.97
N LEU A 557 -1.87 3.34 6.60
CA LEU A 557 -1.22 4.57 7.06
C LEU A 557 -1.98 5.84 6.60
N ILE A 558 -2.52 5.82 5.38
CA ILE A 558 -3.31 6.92 4.84
C ILE A 558 -4.70 6.99 5.50
N GLU A 559 -5.40 5.85 5.59
CA GLU A 559 -6.72 5.76 6.23
C GLU A 559 -6.68 6.19 7.71
N GLN A 560 -5.57 5.91 8.39
CA GLN A 560 -5.34 6.31 9.79
C GLN A 560 -4.77 7.72 9.95
N LYS A 561 -4.62 8.46 8.84
CA LYS A 561 -4.13 9.84 8.80
C LYS A 561 -2.70 10.02 9.32
N TYR A 562 -1.83 9.03 9.09
CA TYR A 562 -0.39 9.20 9.29
C TYR A 562 0.27 9.84 8.07
N MET A 563 -0.24 9.55 6.87
CA MET A 563 0.21 10.17 5.62
C MET A 563 -1.00 10.58 4.78
N ARG A 564 -0.76 11.43 3.80
CA ARG A 564 -1.72 11.77 2.74
C ARG A 564 -1.06 11.63 1.37
N ARG A 565 -1.89 11.41 0.36
CA ARG A 565 -1.47 11.58 -1.04
C ARG A 565 -1.76 13.01 -1.46
N GLU A 566 -0.77 13.62 -2.07
CA GLU A 566 -0.90 14.91 -2.71
C GLU A 566 -0.31 14.77 -4.11
N GLU A 567 -1.15 14.85 -5.12
CA GLU A 567 -0.79 14.44 -6.49
C GLU A 567 -0.21 13.02 -6.54
N ARG A 568 1.10 12.88 -6.73
CA ARG A 568 1.82 11.61 -6.76
C ARG A 568 2.69 11.37 -5.53
N GLU A 569 2.81 12.36 -4.66
CA GLU A 569 3.68 12.32 -3.50
C GLU A 569 2.95 11.84 -2.24
N LEU A 570 3.73 11.28 -1.33
CA LEU A 570 3.28 10.86 -0.01
C LEU A 570 3.85 11.83 1.02
N HIS A 571 2.98 12.58 1.65
CA HIS A 571 3.32 13.54 2.70
C HIS A 571 3.02 12.95 4.07
N PRO A 572 3.96 12.93 5.01
CA PRO A 572 3.67 12.58 6.39
C PRO A 572 2.83 13.67 7.04
N MET A 573 1.91 13.28 7.90
CA MET A 573 1.07 14.20 8.66
C MET A 573 1.61 14.33 10.09
N ALA A 574 1.15 15.33 10.83
CA ALA A 574 1.52 15.58 12.22
C ALA A 574 1.53 14.33 13.11
N LYS A 575 0.52 13.48 12.94
CA LYS A 575 0.41 12.20 13.67
C LYS A 575 1.59 11.26 13.42
N ALA A 576 2.22 11.32 12.24
CA ALA A 576 3.40 10.52 11.91
C ALA A 576 4.61 10.97 12.71
N PHE A 577 4.93 12.26 12.69
CA PHE A 577 6.02 12.84 13.47
C PHE A 577 5.82 12.58 14.96
N GLN A 578 4.61 12.77 15.46
CA GLN A 578 4.28 12.50 16.85
C GLN A 578 4.55 11.04 17.24
N LEU A 579 4.16 10.06 16.40
CA LEU A 579 4.44 8.65 16.71
C LEU A 579 5.94 8.36 16.75
N ILE A 580 6.70 8.78 15.74
CA ILE A 580 8.14 8.50 15.68
C ILE A 580 8.88 9.18 16.85
N THR A 581 8.55 10.43 17.13
CA THR A 581 9.11 11.15 18.30
C THR A 581 8.76 10.47 19.62
N LEU A 582 7.52 10.00 19.76
CA LEU A 582 7.07 9.28 20.96
C LEU A 582 7.88 8.00 21.19
N LEU A 583 8.10 7.19 20.15
CA LEU A 583 8.85 5.95 20.25
C LEU A 583 10.32 6.19 20.62
N LYS A 584 10.95 7.22 20.05
CA LYS A 584 12.29 7.66 20.42
C LYS A 584 12.36 8.13 21.87
N GLY A 585 11.45 9.02 22.29
CA GLY A 585 11.43 9.58 23.63
C GLY A 585 11.12 8.56 24.73
N LEU A 586 10.34 7.52 24.41
CA LEU A 586 10.11 6.38 25.29
C LEU A 586 11.21 5.32 25.25
N LYS A 587 12.30 5.53 24.49
CA LYS A 587 13.43 4.60 24.33
C LYS A 587 13.00 3.21 23.78
N ILE A 588 12.03 3.20 22.89
CA ILE A 588 11.53 2.02 22.16
C ILE A 588 11.59 2.26 20.65
N ALA A 589 12.63 2.98 20.21
CA ALA A 589 12.85 3.37 18.82
C ALA A 589 12.96 2.15 17.87
N GLU A 590 13.37 1.00 18.38
CA GLU A 590 13.48 -0.28 17.67
C GLU A 590 12.19 -0.66 16.91
N LEU A 591 11.02 -0.28 17.42
CA LEU A 591 9.73 -0.47 16.73
C LEU A 591 9.60 0.35 15.44
N SER A 592 10.43 1.37 15.25
CA SER A 592 10.48 2.21 14.05
C SER A 592 11.62 1.84 13.09
N GLU A 593 12.45 0.86 13.44
CA GLU A 593 13.62 0.47 12.68
C GLU A 593 13.38 -0.81 11.87
N PRO A 594 13.86 -0.90 10.62
CA PRO A 594 13.82 -2.14 9.84
C PRO A 594 14.59 -3.29 10.48
N ARG A 595 15.56 -3.00 11.35
CA ARG A 595 16.41 -3.97 12.04
C ARG A 595 15.61 -5.00 12.82
N LEU A 596 14.60 -4.57 13.60
CA LEU A 596 13.73 -5.47 14.35
C LEU A 596 13.07 -6.51 13.44
N THR A 597 12.61 -6.08 12.26
CA THR A 597 12.02 -6.98 11.26
C THR A 597 13.05 -7.98 10.74
N ALA A 598 14.30 -7.54 10.52
CA ALA A 598 15.39 -8.39 10.05
C ALA A 598 15.74 -9.47 11.07
N GLU A 599 15.88 -9.10 12.34
CA GLU A 599 16.17 -10.03 13.43
C GLU A 599 15.08 -11.10 13.57
N TRP A 600 13.82 -10.71 13.44
CA TRP A 600 12.73 -11.69 13.48
C TRP A 600 12.76 -12.62 12.27
N GLU A 601 12.92 -12.12 11.07
CA GLU A 601 12.96 -12.96 9.87
C GLU A 601 14.16 -13.91 9.89
N GLN A 602 15.32 -13.49 10.43
CA GLN A 602 16.46 -14.38 10.65
C GLN A 602 16.13 -15.50 11.61
N LYS A 603 15.58 -15.18 12.80
CA LYS A 603 15.22 -16.19 13.80
C LYS A 603 14.12 -17.14 13.32
N LEU A 604 13.11 -16.60 12.61
CA LEU A 604 12.07 -17.44 12.01
C LEU A 604 12.62 -18.40 10.96
N ARG A 605 13.60 -17.96 10.17
CA ARG A 605 14.31 -18.83 9.23
C ARG A 605 15.10 -19.92 9.98
N LEU A 606 15.80 -19.57 11.06
CA LEU A 606 16.50 -20.56 11.87
C LEU A 606 15.53 -21.57 12.54
N ILE A 607 14.31 -21.16 12.90
CA ILE A 607 13.26 -22.09 13.37
C ILE A 607 12.85 -23.03 12.24
N GLU A 608 12.65 -22.55 11.03
CA GLU A 608 12.33 -23.39 9.86
C GLU A 608 13.43 -24.42 9.57
N GLU A 609 14.67 -24.05 9.81
CA GLU A 609 15.83 -24.91 9.64
C GLU A 609 16.06 -25.85 10.86
N GLY A 610 15.23 -25.76 11.91
CA GLY A 610 15.39 -26.53 13.15
C GLY A 610 16.60 -26.12 14.01
N LYS A 611 17.20 -24.95 13.75
CA LYS A 611 18.42 -24.45 14.41
C LYS A 611 18.14 -23.50 15.58
N PHE A 612 16.90 -23.04 15.73
CA PHE A 612 16.48 -22.16 16.82
C PHE A 612 15.15 -22.63 17.38
N GLN A 613 14.95 -22.49 18.70
CA GLN A 613 13.73 -22.97 19.36
C GLN A 613 12.61 -21.92 19.32
N SER A 614 11.41 -22.34 18.92
CA SER A 614 10.22 -21.49 18.88
C SER A 614 9.87 -20.87 20.23
N ASP A 615 10.03 -21.63 21.32
CA ASP A 615 9.75 -21.16 22.68
C ASP A 615 10.71 -20.04 23.13
N GLU A 616 11.96 -20.10 22.68
CA GLU A 616 12.96 -19.07 22.95
C GLU A 616 12.61 -17.77 22.22
N PHE A 617 12.26 -17.88 20.95
CA PHE A 617 11.77 -16.74 20.17
C PHE A 617 10.56 -16.09 20.85
N MET A 618 9.56 -16.87 21.26
CA MET A 618 8.35 -16.33 21.89
C MET A 618 8.62 -15.74 23.29
N ARG A 619 9.63 -16.24 24.04
CA ARG A 619 10.08 -15.59 25.29
C ARG A 619 10.68 -14.20 25.03
N GLU A 620 11.50 -14.05 23.98
CA GLU A 620 12.02 -12.74 23.59
C GLU A 620 10.91 -11.77 23.19
N ILE A 621 9.94 -12.24 22.41
CA ILE A 621 8.78 -11.44 22.01
C ILE A 621 7.95 -10.97 23.21
N ARG A 622 7.74 -11.84 24.19
CA ARG A 622 7.04 -11.47 25.43
C ARG A 622 7.81 -10.40 26.19
N ARG A 623 9.13 -10.53 26.33
CA ARG A 623 9.98 -9.50 26.97
C ARG A 623 9.93 -8.19 26.23
N LEU A 624 10.03 -8.21 24.91
CA LEU A 624 9.89 -6.99 24.10
C LEU A 624 8.54 -6.32 24.34
N THR A 625 7.47 -7.13 24.38
CA THR A 625 6.11 -6.64 24.60
C THR A 625 5.97 -6.02 25.99
N GLU A 626 6.51 -6.65 27.03
CA GLU A 626 6.56 -6.12 28.40
C GLU A 626 7.34 -4.82 28.46
N ASN A 627 8.54 -4.80 27.87
CA ASN A 627 9.38 -3.60 27.83
C ASN A 627 8.64 -2.40 27.18
N VAL A 628 8.02 -2.62 26.01
CA VAL A 628 7.25 -1.57 25.30
C VAL A 628 6.12 -1.01 26.18
N VAL A 629 5.42 -1.86 26.89
CA VAL A 629 4.33 -1.43 27.79
C VAL A 629 4.89 -0.71 29.01
N ASP A 630 5.92 -1.25 29.64
CA ASP A 630 6.50 -0.70 30.88
C ASP A 630 7.15 0.65 30.65
N MET A 631 7.90 0.83 29.55
CA MET A 631 8.48 2.13 29.21
C MET A 631 7.40 3.21 29.01
N ALA A 632 6.26 2.86 28.41
CA ALA A 632 5.16 3.79 28.24
C ALA A 632 4.38 4.03 29.56
N LYS A 633 4.25 3.01 30.42
CA LYS A 633 3.50 3.06 31.69
C LYS A 633 4.25 3.82 32.77
N GLN A 634 5.56 3.56 32.90
CA GLN A 634 6.42 4.17 33.93
C GLN A 634 6.83 5.59 33.59
N TYR A 635 6.62 6.02 32.35
CA TYR A 635 7.01 7.36 31.95
C TYR A 635 6.18 8.42 32.70
N GLU A 636 6.88 9.19 33.55
CA GLU A 636 6.30 10.30 34.30
C GLU A 636 6.12 11.50 33.36
N GLY A 637 4.90 11.95 33.17
CA GLY A 637 4.58 13.11 32.36
C GLY A 637 3.74 12.75 31.12
N ASN A 638 3.27 13.81 30.48
CA ASN A 638 2.36 13.76 29.34
C ASN A 638 3.09 14.04 28.01
N SER A 639 4.36 14.42 28.09
CA SER A 639 5.21 14.78 26.96
C SER A 639 6.56 14.11 27.08
N VAL A 640 7.13 13.66 25.95
CA VAL A 640 8.46 13.06 25.88
C VAL A 640 9.50 14.12 25.53
N PRO A 641 10.75 14.04 26.06
CA PRO A 641 11.84 14.94 25.67
C PRO A 641 12.22 14.70 24.22
N LEU A 642 12.66 15.74 23.56
CA LEU A 642 13.31 15.68 22.25
C LEU A 642 14.81 15.55 22.43
N GLU A 643 15.48 14.86 21.50
CA GLU A 643 16.95 14.76 21.51
C GLU A 643 17.63 16.13 21.33
N ASN A 644 17.06 16.96 20.44
CA ASN A 644 17.55 18.31 20.15
C ASN A 644 16.34 19.28 20.11
N PRO A 645 15.82 19.73 21.27
CA PRO A 645 14.68 20.65 21.29
C PRO A 645 15.10 22.02 20.76
N ARG A 646 14.29 22.57 19.85
CA ARG A 646 14.49 23.95 19.37
C ARG A 646 14.11 24.92 20.47
N ARG A 647 14.95 25.91 20.71
CA ARG A 647 14.64 27.07 21.55
C ARG A 647 14.09 28.17 20.66
N ILE A 648 13.04 28.81 21.11
CA ILE A 648 12.35 29.89 20.40
C ILE A 648 12.94 31.21 20.89
N GLU A 649 13.44 32.02 19.96
CA GLU A 649 14.06 33.33 20.28
C GLU A 649 13.02 34.42 20.55
N ALA A 650 11.86 34.06 21.10
CA ALA A 650 10.80 34.96 21.49
C ALA A 650 10.32 34.67 22.91
N PRO A 651 10.05 35.68 23.71
CA PRO A 651 9.63 35.48 25.10
C PRO A 651 8.17 34.98 25.18
N CYS A 652 7.87 34.26 26.24
CA CYS A 652 6.50 33.81 26.51
C CYS A 652 5.55 35.00 26.70
N PRO A 653 4.44 35.12 25.97
CA PRO A 653 3.50 36.24 26.09
C PRO A 653 2.75 36.26 27.42
N GLN A 654 2.76 35.12 28.15
CA GLN A 654 2.08 35.04 29.45
C GLN A 654 2.97 35.49 30.63
N CYS A 655 4.28 35.15 30.63
CA CYS A 655 5.17 35.36 31.74
C CYS A 655 6.56 35.90 31.40
N GLY A 656 6.89 36.07 30.11
CA GLY A 656 8.23 36.48 29.63
C GLY A 656 9.31 35.41 29.68
N GLY A 657 8.99 34.20 30.09
CA GLY A 657 9.92 33.07 30.19
C GLY A 657 10.34 32.47 28.84
N GLU A 658 11.33 31.58 28.88
CA GLU A 658 11.83 30.87 27.71
C GLU A 658 10.79 29.86 27.16
N ILE A 659 10.69 29.77 25.83
CA ILE A 659 9.84 28.80 25.15
C ILE A 659 10.71 27.76 24.47
N VAL A 660 10.41 26.48 24.73
CA VAL A 660 11.16 25.35 24.19
C VAL A 660 10.22 24.36 23.49
N GLU A 661 10.70 23.80 22.40
CA GLU A 661 10.01 22.74 21.67
C GLU A 661 9.89 21.47 22.51
N ASN A 662 8.69 20.91 22.56
CA ASN A 662 8.47 19.59 23.09
C ASN A 662 7.76 18.68 22.07
N TYR A 663 7.36 17.50 22.49
CA TYR A 663 6.72 16.49 21.65
C TYR A 663 5.49 16.99 20.87
N ARG A 664 4.64 17.85 21.48
CA ARG A 664 3.36 18.29 20.90
C ARG A 664 3.27 19.78 20.63
N CYS A 665 4.00 20.57 21.36
CA CYS A 665 3.86 22.02 21.38
C CYS A 665 5.22 22.71 21.58
N PHE A 666 5.22 24.01 21.39
CA PHE A 666 6.23 24.91 21.94
C PHE A 666 5.65 25.42 23.26
N ALA A 667 6.33 25.18 24.37
CA ALA A 667 5.84 25.43 25.70
C ALA A 667 6.81 26.29 26.52
N CYS A 668 6.25 27.13 27.38
CA CYS A 668 7.03 27.88 28.34
C CYS A 668 7.67 26.95 29.37
N THR A 669 8.94 27.22 29.72
CA THR A 669 9.69 26.45 30.71
C THR A 669 9.53 26.97 32.13
N THR A 670 8.94 28.15 32.34
CA THR A 670 8.74 28.77 33.66
C THR A 670 7.76 27.93 34.50
N PRO A 671 8.18 27.48 35.69
CA PRO A 671 7.28 26.74 36.57
C PRO A 671 5.97 27.51 36.87
N GLY A 672 4.83 26.84 36.67
CA GLY A 672 3.50 27.42 36.87
C GLY A 672 2.95 28.19 35.66
N CYS A 673 3.69 28.34 34.58
CA CYS A 673 3.17 28.91 33.32
C CYS A 673 2.63 27.81 32.40
N GLU A 674 1.35 27.88 32.06
CA GLU A 674 0.67 26.89 31.20
C GLU A 674 0.65 27.29 29.73
N PHE A 675 1.37 28.34 29.33
CA PHE A 675 1.38 28.80 27.95
C PHE A 675 2.02 27.77 27.02
N SER A 676 1.31 27.44 25.93
CA SER A 676 1.86 26.59 24.88
C SER A 676 1.19 26.82 23.52
N ILE A 677 1.95 26.66 22.46
CA ILE A 677 1.50 26.69 21.06
C ILE A 677 1.56 25.28 20.48
N ALA A 678 0.46 24.80 19.90
CA ALA A 678 0.45 23.52 19.22
C ALA A 678 1.43 23.54 18.05
N LYS A 679 2.33 22.54 18.01
CA LYS A 679 3.35 22.39 16.96
C LYS A 679 2.74 22.09 15.58
N HIS A 680 1.57 21.47 15.56
CA HIS A 680 0.90 21.03 14.34
C HIS A 680 -0.58 21.46 14.31
N PRO A 681 -0.89 22.77 14.25
CA PRO A 681 -2.26 23.23 14.15
C PRO A 681 -2.89 22.71 12.85
N SER A 682 -4.07 22.11 12.95
CA SER A 682 -4.79 21.56 11.80
C SER A 682 -3.92 20.68 10.85
N GLY A 683 -2.93 19.97 11.41
CA GLY A 683 -2.09 19.03 10.68
C GLY A 683 -0.87 19.63 9.96
N ARG A 684 -0.72 20.95 9.93
CA ARG A 684 0.47 21.65 9.40
C ARG A 684 1.51 21.81 10.51
N MET A 685 2.76 21.46 10.23
CA MET A 685 3.87 21.76 11.13
C MET A 685 4.24 23.24 11.03
N LEU A 686 4.38 23.91 12.16
CA LEU A 686 4.89 25.27 12.24
C LEU A 686 6.42 25.27 12.20
N GLU A 687 6.99 26.15 11.43
CA GLU A 687 8.42 26.41 11.40
C GLU A 687 8.84 27.32 12.55
N GLN A 688 10.10 27.29 12.94
CA GLN A 688 10.60 28.09 14.04
C GLN A 688 10.36 29.59 13.81
N ALA A 689 10.69 30.09 12.63
CA ALA A 689 10.50 31.50 12.28
C ALA A 689 9.02 31.93 12.37
N GLU A 690 8.08 31.07 11.98
CA GLU A 690 6.64 31.34 12.07
C GLU A 690 6.15 31.42 13.53
N VAL A 691 6.73 30.57 14.40
CA VAL A 691 6.41 30.62 15.84
C VAL A 691 7.00 31.89 16.46
N GLU A 692 8.21 32.26 16.10
CA GLU A 692 8.86 33.48 16.55
C GLU A 692 8.12 34.72 16.08
N GLU A 693 7.67 34.76 14.84
CA GLU A 693 6.85 35.85 14.30
C GLU A 693 5.52 35.96 15.07
N LEU A 694 4.82 34.83 15.24
CA LEU A 694 3.56 34.79 15.99
C LEU A 694 3.71 35.28 17.43
N LEU A 695 4.80 34.92 18.10
CA LEU A 695 5.07 35.35 19.48
C LEU A 695 5.46 36.80 19.57
N ASN A 696 6.23 37.33 18.62
CA ASN A 696 6.71 38.72 18.64
C ASN A 696 5.66 39.71 18.16
N THR A 697 4.83 39.35 17.18
CA THR A 697 3.85 40.26 16.55
C THR A 697 2.41 40.01 16.97
N GLY A 698 2.13 38.84 17.56
CA GLY A 698 0.78 38.38 17.88
C GLY A 698 0.02 37.77 16.71
N HIS A 699 0.60 37.77 15.49
CA HIS A 699 0.00 37.15 14.29
C HIS A 699 1.08 36.63 13.35
N VAL A 700 0.74 35.67 12.50
CA VAL A 700 1.59 35.16 11.42
C VAL A 700 0.72 34.65 10.27
N GLY A 701 1.10 34.93 9.05
CA GLY A 701 0.42 34.43 7.87
C GLY A 701 0.02 35.52 6.84
N PRO A 702 -0.83 35.15 5.86
CA PRO A 702 -1.57 33.87 5.72
C PRO A 702 -0.67 32.67 5.43
N LEU A 703 -0.92 31.58 6.15
CA LEU A 703 -0.19 30.31 6.01
C LEU A 703 -1.05 29.28 5.29
N SER A 704 -0.47 28.60 4.29
CA SER A 704 -1.12 27.51 3.58
C SER A 704 -0.74 26.14 4.15
N GLY A 705 -1.46 25.09 3.76
CA GLY A 705 -1.15 23.71 4.11
C GLY A 705 -1.86 23.18 5.36
N PHE A 706 -2.77 23.92 5.96
CA PHE A 706 -3.68 23.43 6.98
C PHE A 706 -4.71 22.48 6.39
N ILE A 707 -5.15 21.49 7.18
CA ILE A 707 -6.15 20.51 6.79
C ILE A 707 -7.34 20.56 7.73
N SER A 708 -8.51 20.85 7.20
CA SER A 708 -9.76 20.90 7.98
C SER A 708 -10.13 19.51 8.54
N LYS A 709 -11.00 19.47 9.55
CA LYS A 709 -11.54 18.20 10.10
C LYS A 709 -12.21 17.32 9.02
N ARG A 710 -12.65 17.92 7.90
CA ARG A 710 -13.25 17.21 6.77
C ARG A 710 -12.23 16.73 5.74
N GLY A 711 -10.93 17.07 5.91
CA GLY A 711 -9.84 16.65 5.02
C GLY A 711 -9.57 17.61 3.85
N PHE A 712 -10.12 18.81 3.82
CA PHE A 712 -9.85 19.81 2.79
C PHE A 712 -8.71 20.72 3.22
N PRO A 713 -7.76 21.06 2.31
CA PRO A 713 -6.74 22.06 2.58
C PRO A 713 -7.38 23.44 2.71
N PHE A 714 -6.78 24.30 3.54
CA PHE A 714 -7.18 25.70 3.69
C PHE A 714 -5.98 26.56 4.07
N GLU A 715 -6.12 27.86 3.87
CA GLU A 715 -5.21 28.90 4.33
C GLU A 715 -5.85 29.71 5.45
N ALA A 716 -5.05 30.21 6.38
CA ALA A 716 -5.49 31.07 7.43
C ALA A 716 -4.29 31.79 8.06
N GLU A 717 -4.53 32.92 8.71
CA GLU A 717 -3.60 33.52 9.64
C GLU A 717 -3.72 32.83 11.01
N LEU A 718 -2.63 32.80 11.76
CA LEU A 718 -2.63 32.42 13.15
C LEU A 718 -2.44 33.68 14.00
N ILE A 719 -3.28 33.83 15.02
CA ILE A 719 -3.25 34.95 15.93
C ILE A 719 -3.18 34.47 17.38
N LEU A 720 -2.52 35.25 18.22
CA LEU A 720 -2.54 35.07 19.67
C LEU A 720 -3.62 35.98 20.29
N LYS A 721 -4.58 35.36 20.92
CA LYS A 721 -5.62 36.09 21.70
C LYS A 721 -5.64 35.64 23.15
N LYS A 722 -5.81 36.60 24.05
CA LYS A 722 -6.01 36.31 25.46
C LYS A 722 -7.47 35.90 25.67
N ASP A 723 -7.68 34.71 26.23
CA ASP A 723 -9.01 34.18 26.52
C ASP A 723 -9.57 34.90 27.74
N GLU A 724 -10.74 35.50 27.61
CA GLU A 724 -11.40 36.28 28.68
C GLU A 724 -11.84 35.42 29.87
N THR A 725 -11.97 34.11 29.68
CA THR A 725 -12.49 33.20 30.71
C THR A 725 -11.42 32.70 31.66
N ASP A 726 -10.22 32.42 31.19
CA ASP A 726 -9.09 31.87 31.96
C ASP A 726 -7.86 32.78 32.00
N GLY A 727 -7.87 33.87 31.22
CA GLY A 727 -6.77 34.84 31.17
C GLY A 727 -5.50 34.34 30.49
N LEU A 728 -5.56 33.18 29.82
CA LEU A 728 -4.43 32.57 29.14
C LEU A 728 -4.37 33.03 27.69
N TRP A 729 -3.15 33.20 27.18
CA TRP A 729 -2.93 33.41 25.77
C TRP A 729 -3.11 32.12 24.97
N LYS A 730 -3.94 32.18 23.93
CA LYS A 730 -4.25 31.03 23.05
C LYS A 730 -4.05 31.37 21.58
N MET A 731 -3.44 30.45 20.86
CA MET A 731 -3.34 30.53 19.40
C MET A 731 -4.70 30.16 18.77
N GLN A 732 -5.18 30.99 17.86
CA GLN A 732 -6.42 30.80 17.11
C GLN A 732 -6.19 30.99 15.61
N PHE A 733 -7.05 30.39 14.80
CA PHE A 733 -7.10 30.68 13.37
C PHE A 733 -7.88 31.96 13.14
N ASP A 734 -7.29 32.88 12.39
CA ASP A 734 -7.97 34.00 11.80
C ASP A 734 -8.14 33.71 10.28
N PHE A 735 -9.35 33.71 9.84
CA PHE A 735 -9.69 33.49 8.43
C PHE A 735 -9.81 34.82 7.67
N GLY A 736 -9.37 35.91 8.27
CA GLY A 736 -9.76 37.26 7.89
C GLY A 736 -11.24 37.49 8.25
N GLU A 737 -11.66 38.70 8.44
CA GLU A 737 -13.04 39.01 8.14
C GLU A 737 -13.22 38.68 6.65
N GLU A 738 -13.67 37.42 6.31
CA GLU A 738 -14.65 37.39 5.24
C GLU A 738 -15.66 38.46 5.74
N GLU A 739 -15.62 39.63 5.15
CA GLU A 739 -16.83 40.38 4.99
C GLU A 739 -17.85 39.30 4.64
N LYS A 740 -18.72 38.97 5.53
CA LYS A 740 -20.05 38.51 5.19
C LYS A 740 -20.46 39.64 4.26
N ALA A 741 -20.23 39.45 2.97
CA ALA A 741 -20.80 40.31 1.96
C ALA A 741 -22.27 40.25 2.36
N GLU A 742 -22.71 41.27 3.11
CA GLU A 742 -24.12 41.53 3.31
C GLU A 742 -24.59 41.65 1.90
N VAL A 743 -25.25 40.57 1.45
CA VAL A 743 -25.83 40.51 0.13
C VAL A 743 -26.67 41.78 0.04
N THR A 744 -26.27 42.71 -0.77
CA THR A 744 -26.93 44.03 -0.85
C THR A 744 -28.35 43.82 -1.32
N ASP A 745 -29.24 44.74 -0.99
CA ASP A 745 -30.64 44.69 -1.45
C ASP A 745 -30.70 44.65 -2.97
N GLU A 746 -29.73 45.28 -3.66
CA GLU A 746 -29.60 45.26 -5.12
C GLU A 746 -29.22 43.90 -5.66
N GLU A 747 -28.35 43.15 -5.00
CA GLU A 747 -28.00 41.75 -5.33
C GLU A 747 -29.16 40.80 -5.10
N ILE A 748 -29.93 40.98 -4.03
CA ILE A 748 -31.15 40.19 -3.76
C ILE A 748 -32.22 40.47 -4.81
N GLU A 749 -32.43 41.73 -5.24
CA GLU A 749 -33.41 42.07 -6.25
C GLU A 749 -33.01 41.62 -7.67
N SER A 750 -31.72 41.59 -7.96
CA SER A 750 -31.18 41.17 -9.26
C SER A 750 -30.98 39.66 -9.39
N ALA A 751 -30.97 38.90 -8.28
CA ALA A 751 -30.71 37.47 -8.27
C ALA A 751 -31.82 36.68 -9.02
N PRO A 752 -31.43 35.65 -9.84
CA PRO A 752 -32.42 34.82 -10.54
C PRO A 752 -33.35 34.10 -9.56
N VAL A 753 -34.64 34.15 -9.84
CA VAL A 753 -35.68 33.48 -9.06
C VAL A 753 -35.87 32.05 -9.63
N VAL A 754 -35.60 31.01 -8.80
CA VAL A 754 -35.75 29.59 -9.18
C VAL A 754 -37.08 28.98 -8.72
N GLY A 755 -37.86 29.67 -7.95
CA GLY A 755 -39.19 29.19 -7.52
C GLY A 755 -39.71 29.81 -6.24
N VAL A 756 -40.71 29.19 -5.66
CA VAL A 756 -41.36 29.62 -4.40
C VAL A 756 -40.93 28.73 -3.26
N CYS A 757 -40.59 29.33 -2.14
CA CYS A 757 -40.15 28.63 -0.94
C CYS A 757 -41.24 27.72 -0.35
N PRO A 758 -40.99 26.43 -0.20
CA PRO A 758 -41.97 25.49 0.35
C PRO A 758 -42.29 25.70 1.83
N CYS A 759 -41.48 26.51 2.53
CA CYS A 759 -41.67 26.78 3.96
C CYS A 759 -42.48 28.05 4.22
N CYS A 760 -42.28 29.11 3.43
CA CYS A 760 -42.85 30.41 3.76
C CYS A 760 -43.47 31.17 2.58
N GLY A 761 -43.45 30.59 1.38
CA GLY A 761 -44.02 31.20 0.19
C GLY A 761 -43.26 32.38 -0.44
N ALA A 762 -42.11 32.79 0.11
CA ALA A 762 -41.26 33.83 -0.47
C ALA A 762 -40.45 33.29 -1.68
N ARG A 763 -39.81 34.20 -2.44
CA ARG A 763 -38.92 33.81 -3.55
C ARG A 763 -37.73 32.94 -3.09
N VAL A 764 -37.36 31.94 -3.88
CA VAL A 764 -36.09 31.22 -3.75
C VAL A 764 -35.17 31.74 -4.84
N LEU A 765 -34.03 32.26 -4.41
CA LEU A 765 -33.07 32.95 -5.26
C LEU A 765 -31.84 32.07 -5.48
N GLU A 766 -31.26 32.16 -6.68
CA GLU A 766 -29.98 31.52 -6.99
C GLU A 766 -28.85 32.39 -6.50
N MET A 767 -28.16 32.00 -5.44
CA MET A 767 -27.00 32.65 -4.90
C MET A 767 -25.70 31.89 -5.30
N PRO A 768 -24.50 32.49 -5.21
CA PRO A 768 -23.26 31.84 -5.65
C PRO A 768 -23.01 30.44 -5.08
N ALA A 769 -23.31 30.20 -3.81
CA ALA A 769 -23.03 28.92 -3.13
C ALA A 769 -24.27 28.03 -2.92
N ALA A 770 -25.49 28.55 -3.07
CA ALA A 770 -26.73 27.81 -2.77
C ALA A 770 -27.95 28.48 -3.37
N TYR A 771 -29.04 27.75 -3.48
CA TYR A 771 -30.39 28.26 -3.73
C TYR A 771 -31.05 28.53 -2.38
N GLN A 772 -31.43 29.78 -2.08
CA GLN A 772 -31.88 30.21 -0.76
C GLN A 772 -33.17 31.01 -0.84
N CYS A 773 -34.00 30.82 0.19
CA CYS A 773 -35.16 31.67 0.38
C CYS A 773 -34.73 33.11 0.68
N GLU A 774 -35.32 34.08 0.01
CA GLU A 774 -35.09 35.51 0.22
C GLU A 774 -35.16 35.93 1.70
N LYS A 775 -36.16 35.42 2.44
CA LYS A 775 -36.28 35.70 3.88
C LYS A 775 -35.15 35.11 4.70
N ASN A 776 -34.56 34.00 4.25
CA ASN A 776 -33.36 33.44 4.86
C ASN A 776 -32.11 34.32 4.61
N ILE A 777 -31.99 34.86 3.39
CA ILE A 777 -30.89 35.76 3.02
C ILE A 777 -30.95 37.07 3.85
N ARG A 778 -32.15 37.66 3.99
CA ARG A 778 -32.40 38.88 4.77
C ARG A 778 -32.34 38.65 6.29
N GLY A 779 -31.99 37.43 6.76
CA GLY A 779 -31.81 37.13 8.19
C GLY A 779 -33.10 37.00 8.99
N GLU A 780 -34.26 36.91 8.38
CA GLU A 780 -35.53 36.68 9.02
C GLU A 780 -35.56 35.27 9.66
N LYS A 781 -35.53 35.18 10.98
CA LYS A 781 -35.43 33.93 11.78
C LYS A 781 -36.56 32.91 11.54
N LYS A 782 -37.54 33.18 10.70
CA LYS A 782 -38.68 32.31 10.42
C LYS A 782 -38.52 31.34 9.26
N CYS A 783 -37.51 31.49 8.40
CA CYS A 783 -37.26 30.59 7.28
C CYS A 783 -35.78 30.19 7.18
N THR A 784 -35.53 28.91 7.14
CA THR A 784 -34.16 28.33 7.01
C THR A 784 -33.99 27.57 5.68
N PHE A 785 -34.86 27.76 4.71
CA PHE A 785 -34.81 27.02 3.46
C PHE A 785 -33.58 27.36 2.63
N ARG A 786 -32.78 26.31 2.36
CA ARG A 786 -31.54 26.38 1.57
C ARG A 786 -31.25 25.05 0.90
N ILE A 787 -30.84 25.08 -0.35
CA ILE A 787 -30.35 23.94 -1.11
C ILE A 787 -28.91 24.25 -1.54
N SER A 788 -27.94 23.39 -1.20
CA SER A 788 -26.56 23.56 -1.66
C SER A 788 -26.47 23.29 -3.19
N LYS A 789 -25.68 24.08 -3.91
CA LYS A 789 -25.38 23.84 -5.33
C LYS A 789 -24.68 22.49 -5.57
N THR A 790 -24.01 21.94 -4.57
CA THR A 790 -23.42 20.60 -4.66
C THR A 790 -23.98 19.71 -3.57
N ILE A 791 -24.59 18.57 -3.93
CA ILE A 791 -25.10 17.54 -3.01
C ILE A 791 -24.41 16.20 -3.30
N LEU A 792 -23.73 15.61 -2.33
CA LEU A 792 -23.02 14.34 -2.43
C LEU A 792 -22.14 14.25 -3.68
N SER A 793 -21.29 15.25 -3.89
CA SER A 793 -20.35 15.39 -5.02
C SER A 793 -21.02 15.52 -6.40
N ARG A 794 -22.29 15.88 -6.44
CA ARG A 794 -23.03 16.18 -7.66
C ARG A 794 -23.51 17.62 -7.62
N ASP A 795 -23.28 18.36 -8.68
CA ASP A 795 -23.82 19.71 -8.83
C ASP A 795 -25.30 19.66 -9.22
N ILE A 796 -26.08 20.52 -8.59
CA ILE A 796 -27.52 20.64 -8.78
C ILE A 796 -27.77 21.92 -9.58
N THR A 797 -28.43 21.79 -10.72
CA THR A 797 -28.69 22.94 -11.61
C THR A 797 -29.93 23.73 -11.20
N SER A 798 -30.05 24.95 -11.69
CA SER A 798 -31.22 25.81 -11.45
C SER A 798 -32.51 25.21 -11.99
N GLU A 799 -32.45 24.50 -13.13
CA GLU A 799 -33.58 23.80 -13.71
C GLU A 799 -34.07 22.66 -12.81
N GLU A 800 -33.14 21.91 -12.25
CA GLU A 800 -33.46 20.81 -11.33
C GLU A 800 -34.11 21.32 -10.02
N VAL A 801 -33.65 22.48 -9.54
CA VAL A 801 -34.24 23.13 -8.36
C VAL A 801 -35.62 23.70 -8.71
N THR A 802 -35.78 24.31 -9.87
CA THR A 802 -37.07 24.80 -10.34
C THR A 802 -38.07 23.66 -10.45
N GLU A 803 -37.69 22.52 -11.03
CA GLU A 803 -38.49 21.30 -11.09
C GLU A 803 -38.85 20.79 -9.69
N LEU A 804 -37.85 20.74 -8.79
CA LEU A 804 -38.02 20.29 -7.41
C LEU A 804 -39.03 21.14 -6.62
N LEU A 805 -38.94 22.45 -6.79
CA LEU A 805 -39.84 23.38 -6.10
C LEU A 805 -41.26 23.34 -6.66
N ALA A 806 -41.42 23.22 -7.99
CA ALA A 806 -42.70 23.15 -8.67
C ALA A 806 -43.45 21.81 -8.39
N ASN A 807 -42.72 20.69 -8.51
CA ASN A 807 -43.33 19.36 -8.47
C ASN A 807 -43.09 18.64 -7.13
N LYS A 808 -42.38 19.27 -6.19
CA LYS A 808 -41.88 18.67 -4.91
C LYS A 808 -41.01 17.43 -5.10
N ARG A 809 -40.60 17.12 -6.34
CA ARG A 809 -39.81 15.97 -6.74
C ARG A 809 -39.10 16.26 -8.07
N THR A 810 -37.82 15.86 -8.18
CA THR A 810 -37.10 15.90 -9.46
C THR A 810 -37.33 14.64 -10.27
N GLN A 811 -36.94 14.65 -11.55
CA GLN A 811 -36.67 13.41 -12.28
C GLN A 811 -35.50 12.63 -11.64
N LEU A 812 -35.24 11.41 -12.14
CA LEU A 812 -34.19 10.54 -11.61
C LEU A 812 -32.80 11.11 -11.92
N LEU A 813 -32.15 11.64 -10.90
CA LEU A 813 -30.82 12.23 -11.01
C LEU A 813 -29.75 11.16 -10.78
N SER A 814 -28.68 11.19 -11.59
CA SER A 814 -27.52 10.29 -11.50
C SER A 814 -26.28 11.07 -11.07
N GLY A 815 -25.26 10.37 -10.54
CA GLY A 815 -23.98 10.98 -10.21
C GLY A 815 -23.79 11.33 -8.72
N PHE A 816 -24.73 11.02 -7.85
CA PHE A 816 -24.54 11.14 -6.41
C PHE A 816 -23.54 10.09 -5.91
N ILE A 817 -22.62 10.47 -5.02
CA ILE A 817 -21.67 9.55 -4.39
C ILE A 817 -22.04 9.35 -2.92
N SER A 818 -22.36 8.11 -2.55
CA SER A 818 -22.70 7.76 -1.17
C SER A 818 -21.54 8.01 -0.21
N LYS A 819 -21.73 8.80 0.86
CA LYS A 819 -20.71 9.03 1.89
C LYS A 819 -20.27 7.75 2.59
N LYS A 820 -21.18 6.76 2.72
CA LYS A 820 -20.94 5.51 3.46
C LYS A 820 -20.28 4.43 2.59
N SER A 821 -20.76 4.25 1.36
CA SER A 821 -20.29 3.17 0.47
C SER A 821 -19.29 3.64 -0.60
N LYS A 822 -19.12 4.96 -0.77
CA LYS A 822 -18.28 5.57 -1.82
C LYS A 822 -18.68 5.16 -3.25
N ARG A 823 -19.87 4.62 -3.44
CA ARG A 823 -20.42 4.21 -4.74
C ARG A 823 -21.34 5.26 -5.29
N ALA A 824 -21.31 5.44 -6.61
CA ALA A 824 -22.28 6.26 -7.31
C ALA A 824 -23.67 5.62 -7.25
N PHE A 825 -24.71 6.46 -7.11
CA PHE A 825 -26.10 6.02 -7.11
C PHE A 825 -27.00 7.04 -7.83
N LYS A 826 -28.21 6.59 -8.13
CA LYS A 826 -29.27 7.42 -8.72
C LYS A 826 -30.40 7.57 -7.71
N ALA A 827 -30.99 8.75 -7.62
CA ALA A 827 -32.14 9.00 -6.76
C ALA A 827 -32.92 10.23 -7.25
N PHE A 828 -34.17 10.34 -6.84
CA PHE A 828 -34.96 11.55 -6.94
C PHE A 828 -34.66 12.43 -5.72
N LEU A 829 -34.64 13.74 -5.89
CA LEU A 829 -34.70 14.68 -4.77
C LEU A 829 -36.17 15.00 -4.52
N ILE A 830 -36.59 14.98 -3.26
CA ILE A 830 -37.94 15.31 -2.83
C ILE A 830 -37.92 16.36 -1.73
N VAL A 831 -38.95 17.22 -1.74
CA VAL A 831 -39.21 18.19 -0.66
C VAL A 831 -40.16 17.56 0.36
N LYS A 832 -39.74 17.42 1.59
CA LYS A 832 -40.55 16.93 2.71
C LYS A 832 -41.52 18.00 3.20
N SER A 833 -42.51 17.60 3.99
CA SER A 833 -43.54 18.51 4.58
C SER A 833 -42.96 19.62 5.44
N ASN A 834 -41.76 19.42 6.00
CA ASN A 834 -41.00 20.42 6.76
C ASN A 834 -40.07 21.29 5.92
N GLY A 835 -40.14 21.20 4.59
CA GLY A 835 -39.26 21.91 3.66
C GLY A 835 -37.85 21.33 3.49
N SER A 836 -37.47 20.27 4.20
CA SER A 836 -36.15 19.66 4.02
C SER A 836 -36.08 18.82 2.74
N ILE A 837 -34.89 18.79 2.12
CA ILE A 837 -34.65 17.97 0.94
C ILE A 837 -34.21 16.56 1.38
N ALA A 838 -34.76 15.54 0.71
CA ALA A 838 -34.41 14.15 0.94
C ALA A 838 -34.21 13.37 -0.38
N PHE A 839 -33.63 12.20 -0.28
CA PHE A 839 -33.48 11.27 -1.38
C PHE A 839 -34.65 10.25 -1.37
N GLU A 840 -35.22 10.01 -2.55
CA GLU A 840 -36.11 8.91 -2.81
C GLU A 840 -35.47 7.97 -3.86
N PHE A 841 -35.43 6.68 -3.57
CA PHE A 841 -34.80 5.68 -4.43
C PHE A 841 -35.82 4.96 -5.28
N GLN A 842 -35.46 4.54 -6.51
CA GLN A 842 -36.27 3.62 -7.29
C GLN A 842 -36.50 2.30 -6.52
N PRO A 843 -37.70 1.74 -6.49
CA PRO A 843 -37.93 0.42 -5.93
C PRO A 843 -37.04 -0.62 -6.62
N SER A 844 -36.51 -1.58 -5.88
CA SER A 844 -35.72 -2.65 -6.45
C SER A 844 -36.60 -3.56 -7.34
N LYS A 845 -35.99 -4.24 -8.34
CA LYS A 845 -36.74 -5.19 -9.19
C LYS A 845 -37.53 -6.25 -8.39
N LYS A 846 -37.02 -6.61 -7.20
CA LYS A 846 -37.72 -7.53 -6.27
C LYS A 846 -38.96 -6.93 -5.64
N ASP A 847 -38.97 -5.62 -5.39
CA ASP A 847 -40.12 -4.92 -4.81
C ASP A 847 -41.19 -4.62 -5.88
N ALA A 848 -40.77 -4.48 -7.14
CA ALA A 848 -41.69 -4.32 -8.28
C ALA A 848 -42.40 -5.64 -8.65
N GLU A 849 -41.68 -6.76 -8.63
CA GLU A 849 -42.26 -8.10 -8.88
C GLU A 849 -43.22 -8.54 -7.75
N ALA A 850 -43.02 -8.09 -6.50
CA ALA A 850 -43.95 -8.35 -5.39
C ALA A 850 -45.20 -7.49 -5.45
N ALA A 851 -45.17 -6.34 -6.10
CA ALA A 851 -46.35 -5.48 -6.30
C ALA A 851 -47.23 -5.93 -7.46
N GLU A 852 -46.71 -6.66 -8.46
CA GLU A 852 -47.49 -7.23 -9.57
C GLU A 852 -48.12 -8.59 -9.22
N SER A 853 -47.66 -9.29 -8.18
CA SER A 853 -48.18 -10.62 -7.78
C SER A 853 -49.24 -10.60 -6.70
N GLY A 854 -49.92 -9.47 -6.43
CA GLY A 854 -51.19 -9.35 -5.71
C GLY A 854 -51.38 -10.28 -4.50
N GLU A 855 -50.43 -10.41 -3.59
CA GLU A 855 -50.62 -11.06 -2.30
C GLU A 855 -50.58 -10.02 -1.16
N GLU A 856 -51.80 -9.64 -0.71
CA GLU A 856 -51.97 -8.96 0.59
C GLU A 856 -51.48 -9.89 1.70
N ASN A 857 -50.37 -9.57 2.30
CA ASN A 857 -49.98 -10.13 3.59
C ASN A 857 -49.83 -9.00 4.62
N SER A 858 -50.92 -8.85 5.37
CA SER A 858 -51.01 -8.06 6.59
C SER A 858 -50.08 -8.65 7.62
N GLU A 859 -49.12 -7.86 8.10
CA GLU A 859 -48.52 -7.75 9.42
C GLU A 859 -47.05 -7.32 9.36
N ALA A 860 -46.84 -6.04 9.23
CA ALA A 860 -45.55 -5.46 9.52
C ALA A 860 -45.57 -4.85 10.94
N LYS A 861 -44.97 -5.52 11.91
CA LYS A 861 -44.69 -4.96 13.24
C LYS A 861 -43.73 -3.78 13.15
N PRO A 862 -43.97 -2.63 13.80
CA PRO A 862 -43.09 -1.48 13.78
C PRO A 862 -41.84 -1.72 14.61
N ARG A 863 -40.67 -1.48 14.00
CA ARG A 863 -39.36 -1.43 14.70
C ARG A 863 -39.36 -0.28 15.68
N LYS A 864 -39.36 -0.59 16.97
CA LYS A 864 -39.19 0.36 18.09
C LYS A 864 -37.85 1.07 18.02
N THR A 865 -37.86 2.36 17.76
CA THR A 865 -36.77 3.28 18.04
C THR A 865 -36.70 3.53 19.54
N THR A 866 -35.72 3.01 20.21
CA THR A 866 -35.44 3.30 21.63
C THR A 866 -34.91 4.73 21.75
N ARG A 867 -35.77 5.60 22.15
CA ARG A 867 -35.45 6.96 22.64
C ARG A 867 -34.93 6.83 24.08
N ARG A 868 -33.63 7.06 24.26
CA ARG A 868 -33.01 7.08 25.59
C ARG A 868 -33.33 8.39 26.32
N THR A 869 -34.34 8.37 27.19
CA THR A 869 -34.64 9.43 28.12
C THR A 869 -33.64 9.41 29.30
N THR A 870 -32.92 10.47 29.46
CA THR A 870 -32.11 10.76 30.65
C THR A 870 -33.00 11.09 31.83
N LYS A 871 -33.05 10.21 32.82
CA LYS A 871 -33.61 10.54 34.14
C LYS A 871 -32.51 11.16 35.02
N LYS A 872 -32.66 12.43 35.36
CA LYS A 872 -32.03 13.07 36.52
C LYS A 872 -32.40 12.30 37.78
N LYS A 873 -31.43 11.84 38.55
CA LYS A 873 -31.64 11.50 39.94
C LYS A 873 -31.00 12.60 40.80
N THR A 874 -31.85 13.29 41.53
CA THR A 874 -31.54 14.21 42.64
C THR A 874 -30.97 13.42 43.80
N ALA A 875 -30.03 14.05 44.50
CA ALA A 875 -29.39 13.57 45.71
C ALA A 875 -30.33 13.63 46.91
N ALA A 876 -30.22 12.67 47.78
CA ALA A 876 -30.41 12.79 49.20
C ALA A 876 -29.70 11.63 49.90
N GLU A 877 -28.85 12.00 50.88
CA GLU A 877 -28.06 11.26 51.88
C GLU A 877 -26.79 10.56 51.41
#